data_4ce515fdefe13812d113e5050e39328a
#
_entry.id   4ce515fdefe13812d113e5050e39328a
#
_cell.length_a   1.000
_cell.length_b   1.000
_cell.length_c   1.000
_cell.angle_alpha   90.00
_cell.angle_beta   90.00
_cell.angle_gamma   90.00
#
_symmetry.space_group_name_H-M   'P 1'
#
loop_
_entity.id
_entity.type
_entity.pdbx_description
1 polymer ?
#
loop_
_entity_poly.entity_id
_entity_poly.type
_entity_poly.pdbx_seq_one_letter_code
_entity_poly.pdbx_strand_id
1 'polypeptide(L)'
;MKSFVTLLTFCLLLSPLADAQEFSTGQAARLLIGQPTFTQQEPGPPTRTVLGAASGLALANNTLFVADSSRVGAAPDNNRILIYNNVSSFIPMPTAEVPQVDDRCPACVGRPDVVVGQKDFISGDFNLQPWGVRSATAVASDGTVLAVADTDFNRVLIWNRIPTANGQPADVVLGQSNFTTIRPISIDNKSLRGPQGLWIQNGRLFVADTMNHRVLIWNKIPTANDTPADVVLGQPNFNVAPQPDLTKASLNAQANTMLNPYSVSSDGVRLIVSDLGHQRVLVWNSLPTSNQQAADLVLGQPDFTSATSNNSSKLCDSNGTDDKGAATYPTRCAATIEYPRGVLSDGRRLFVVDGGNDRILVWTTFPTKNGQPADVVLGQLSSAANNTSDSALPDKVAAADVLRGPTGLAFDGTNLFVSDTFNRRVLVFTPADPKVPYTGVRNSASREVFAIGGVTIGGVIKVDDEVTVKINAREYKYKVVKDDTFKIIMQALVNLINAGSGDPDVLALPNQSISQVILSARVAGEAGNAITLEVTLSDAATVTATTTGATLTGGQDAARLAPGTVVSIVGERLADTTVSAPEKAEVLPRELGGVRVYIDGIQVPLLMVSPTQINAQLPWEVSGAQSSNAIVRTVGANGVTVSSAVAVPLIAQNPGIYAADGPDPRPGVIFHGSSFATGTISVDGTSKKDDVATITIADRNYSYTVEEDTVTNGGLSDNQLKLAKIRDNLIRIINANGGDPDVVALPAGVFTRIRLQARRPGPDLNGLPISAKVNDTASVILTATNSSLCCANTEGAPVNAQNPAIPGETLIVYATGLGKIKPEEAQKLVRTGQVYNGPADNEPEEFVSSLAGAKTANVLFARLKPGMIGIYEVVLELNSDLPTNDTMQLTIAQSFQVSNIVTIPLKNPKD
;
A
#
# COMPACT_ATOMS: atom_id res chain seq x y z
N MET A 1 30.72 -0.06 77.60
CA MET A 1 29.63 -0.69 76.94
C MET A 1 28.96 0.29 75.90
N LYS A 2 29.34 0.21 74.68
CA LYS A 2 28.75 1.04 73.59
C LYS A 2 28.17 0.06 72.61
N SER A 3 26.84 0.07 72.44
CA SER A 3 26.07 -0.71 71.48
C SER A 3 26.21 -0.08 70.11
N PHE A 4 26.71 -0.81 69.10
CA PHE A 4 26.67 -0.44 67.71
C PHE A 4 25.31 -0.91 67.15
N VAL A 5 24.47 -0.01 66.71
CA VAL A 5 23.30 -0.31 65.85
C VAL A 5 23.74 -0.15 64.42
N THR A 6 23.78 -1.26 63.70
CA THR A 6 24.04 -1.29 62.26
C THR A 6 22.74 -1.07 61.52
N LEU A 7 22.58 0.07 60.87
CA LEU A 7 21.43 0.39 59.98
C LEU A 7 21.69 -0.24 58.60
N LEU A 8 20.93 -1.31 58.28
CA LEU A 8 20.95 -1.96 56.97
C LEU A 8 20.13 -1.08 56.00
N THR A 9 20.80 -0.30 55.16
CA THR A 9 20.12 0.47 54.07
C THR A 9 19.82 -0.53 52.94
N PHE A 10 18.55 -0.89 52.78
CA PHE A 10 18.05 -1.66 51.66
C PHE A 10 17.98 -0.69 50.43
N CYS A 11 18.97 -0.67 49.58
CA CYS A 11 18.86 -0.07 48.25
C CYS A 11 17.91 -0.92 47.38
N LEU A 12 16.64 -0.50 47.30
CA LEU A 12 15.77 -0.93 46.24
C LEU A 12 16.34 -0.40 44.91
N LEU A 13 16.98 -1.28 44.18
CA LEU A 13 17.25 -1.08 42.76
C LEU A 13 15.88 -1.07 42.06
N LEU A 14 15.33 0.13 41.89
CA LEU A 14 14.28 0.37 40.91
C LEU A 14 14.92 0.10 39.54
N SER A 15 14.78 -1.13 39.03
CA SER A 15 14.91 -1.38 37.61
C SER A 15 13.98 -0.41 36.90
N PRO A 16 14.41 0.36 35.90
CA PRO A 16 13.46 1.11 35.09
C PRO A 16 12.46 0.09 34.57
N LEU A 17 11.18 0.27 34.90
CA LEU A 17 10.09 -0.40 34.23
C LEU A 17 10.26 -0.07 32.75
N ALA A 18 10.67 -1.05 31.96
CA ALA A 18 10.66 -0.90 30.51
C ALA A 18 9.22 -0.42 30.16
N ASP A 19 9.10 0.76 29.60
CA ASP A 19 7.82 1.25 29.11
C ASP A 19 7.20 0.16 28.25
N ALA A 20 6.01 -0.30 28.63
CA ALA A 20 5.30 -1.33 27.89
C ALA A 20 5.07 -0.77 26.48
N GLN A 21 5.62 -1.43 25.48
CA GLN A 21 5.43 -1.04 24.07
C GLN A 21 3.95 -0.97 23.75
N GLU A 22 3.53 0.13 23.12
CA GLU A 22 2.14 0.38 22.74
C GLU A 22 1.94 0.20 21.23
N PHE A 23 0.67 0.01 20.84
CA PHE A 23 0.28 0.05 19.44
C PHE A 23 0.41 1.48 18.89
N SER A 24 0.63 1.60 17.58
CA SER A 24 0.73 2.90 16.89
C SER A 24 -0.36 3.01 15.83
N THR A 25 -0.95 4.20 15.69
CA THR A 25 -1.93 4.45 14.64
C THR A 25 -1.32 4.21 13.26
N GLY A 26 -2.05 3.46 12.40
CA GLY A 26 -1.60 3.14 11.05
C GLY A 26 -0.53 2.05 10.96
N GLN A 27 -0.12 1.43 12.08
CA GLN A 27 0.84 0.33 12.00
C GLN A 27 0.27 -0.84 11.19
N ALA A 28 1.14 -1.55 10.46
CA ALA A 28 0.80 -2.77 9.76
C ALA A 28 0.74 -3.97 10.71
N ALA A 29 0.02 -5.00 10.30
CA ALA A 29 0.08 -6.30 10.94
C ALA A 29 1.46 -6.93 10.75
N ARG A 30 1.96 -7.59 11.80
CA ARG A 30 3.22 -8.32 11.77
C ARG A 30 3.10 -9.65 11.06
N LEU A 31 2.01 -10.37 11.29
CA LEU A 31 1.76 -11.71 10.78
C LEU A 31 0.31 -11.83 10.29
N LEU A 32 0.07 -12.87 9.53
CA LEU A 32 -1.19 -13.15 8.87
C LEU A 32 -1.53 -14.65 8.97
N ILE A 33 -2.80 -14.97 9.20
CA ILE A 33 -3.34 -16.34 9.20
C ILE A 33 -4.46 -16.42 8.16
N GLY A 34 -4.50 -17.50 7.38
CA GLY A 34 -5.65 -17.82 6.54
C GLY A 34 -5.58 -17.35 5.10
N GLN A 35 -4.51 -16.66 4.70
CA GLN A 35 -4.25 -16.30 3.30
C GLN A 35 -2.75 -16.47 2.99
N PRO A 36 -2.38 -16.72 1.73
CA PRO A 36 -0.97 -16.91 1.35
C PRO A 36 -0.19 -15.60 1.18
N THR A 37 -0.86 -14.43 1.18
CA THR A 37 -0.23 -13.09 1.12
C THR A 37 -1.10 -12.05 1.81
N PHE A 38 -0.53 -10.89 2.15
CA PHE A 38 -1.31 -9.78 2.73
C PHE A 38 -2.34 -9.18 1.76
N THR A 39 -2.26 -9.42 0.48
CA THR A 39 -3.17 -8.84 -0.51
C THR A 39 -4.17 -9.81 -1.12
N GLN A 40 -3.96 -11.11 -0.97
CA GLN A 40 -4.91 -12.08 -1.49
C GLN A 40 -6.19 -12.10 -0.67
N GLN A 41 -7.32 -12.06 -1.33
CA GLN A 41 -8.65 -12.07 -0.74
C GLN A 41 -9.67 -12.87 -1.57
N GLU A 42 -9.20 -13.61 -2.58
CA GLU A 42 -10.07 -14.39 -3.43
C GLU A 42 -10.77 -15.51 -2.65
N PRO A 43 -12.08 -15.70 -2.83
CA PRO A 43 -12.80 -16.79 -2.22
C PRO A 43 -12.39 -18.12 -2.89
N GLY A 44 -11.71 -18.96 -2.16
CA GLY A 44 -11.43 -20.34 -2.55
C GLY A 44 -12.37 -21.34 -1.87
N PRO A 45 -12.38 -22.61 -2.30
CA PRO A 45 -13.02 -23.66 -1.54
C PRO A 45 -12.34 -23.80 -0.17
N PRO A 46 -13.05 -24.33 0.85
CA PRO A 46 -12.45 -24.56 2.15
C PRO A 46 -11.19 -25.43 2.03
N THR A 47 -10.13 -25.03 2.66
CA THR A 47 -8.90 -25.83 2.78
C THR A 47 -8.42 -25.78 4.24
N ARG A 48 -7.35 -26.49 4.54
CA ARG A 48 -6.76 -26.43 5.88
C ARG A 48 -6.16 -25.04 6.21
N THR A 49 -5.67 -24.32 5.23
CA THR A 49 -4.90 -23.08 5.40
C THR A 49 -5.58 -21.81 4.89
N VAL A 50 -6.68 -21.94 4.15
CA VAL A 50 -7.42 -20.80 3.62
C VAL A 50 -8.71 -20.62 4.40
N LEU A 51 -8.91 -19.41 4.92
CA LEU A 51 -10.14 -18.99 5.59
C LEU A 51 -11.18 -18.50 4.59
N GLY A 52 -12.45 -18.69 4.94
CA GLY A 52 -13.57 -17.96 4.33
C GLY A 52 -13.84 -16.66 5.08
N ALA A 53 -15.09 -16.45 5.46
CA ALA A 53 -15.52 -15.26 6.19
C ALA A 53 -15.28 -15.38 7.71
N ALA A 54 -14.01 -15.45 8.14
CA ALA A 54 -13.66 -15.59 9.57
C ALA A 54 -14.29 -14.49 10.42
N SER A 55 -14.86 -14.85 11.57
CA SER A 55 -15.53 -13.92 12.47
C SER A 55 -15.01 -14.01 13.91
N GLY A 56 -15.67 -14.74 14.79
CA GLY A 56 -15.30 -14.84 16.20
C GLY A 56 -13.92 -15.48 16.42
N LEU A 57 -13.18 -14.89 17.34
CA LEU A 57 -11.89 -15.40 17.79
C LEU A 57 -11.93 -15.64 19.29
N ALA A 58 -11.24 -16.69 19.76
CA ALA A 58 -10.90 -16.89 21.17
C ALA A 58 -9.47 -17.41 21.28
N LEU A 59 -8.80 -17.04 22.36
CA LEU A 59 -7.47 -17.54 22.66
C LEU A 59 -7.39 -17.94 24.14
N ALA A 60 -7.05 -19.18 24.40
CA ALA A 60 -6.92 -19.71 25.77
C ALA A 60 -5.85 -20.81 25.79
N ASN A 61 -5.02 -20.83 26.85
CA ASN A 61 -3.98 -21.83 27.02
C ASN A 61 -3.14 -22.11 25.78
N ASN A 62 -2.66 -21.02 25.08
CA ASN A 62 -1.85 -21.13 23.88
C ASN A 62 -2.56 -21.84 22.69
N THR A 63 -3.89 -21.81 22.68
CA THR A 63 -4.74 -22.36 21.62
C THR A 63 -5.62 -21.26 21.07
N LEU A 64 -5.56 -21.02 19.73
CA LEU A 64 -6.41 -20.08 19.01
C LEU A 64 -7.59 -20.82 18.37
N PHE A 65 -8.79 -20.30 18.56
CA PHE A 65 -10.02 -20.76 17.96
C PHE A 65 -10.51 -19.69 16.97
N VAL A 66 -10.84 -20.10 15.74
CA VAL A 66 -11.33 -19.22 14.68
C VAL A 66 -12.67 -19.75 14.18
N ALA A 67 -13.72 -18.98 14.34
CA ALA A 67 -15.01 -19.24 13.70
C ALA A 67 -14.91 -18.80 12.23
N ASP A 68 -14.96 -19.77 11.30
CA ASP A 68 -14.80 -19.55 9.85
C ASP A 68 -16.16 -19.52 9.16
N SER A 69 -16.96 -18.55 9.55
CA SER A 69 -18.28 -18.17 9.04
C SER A 69 -18.65 -16.79 9.54
N SER A 70 -19.54 -16.07 8.88
CA SER A 70 -20.01 -14.77 9.34
C SER A 70 -21.46 -14.47 8.94
N ARG A 71 -22.06 -13.44 9.56
CA ARG A 71 -23.36 -12.86 9.16
C ARG A 71 -23.25 -11.40 8.70
N VAL A 72 -22.07 -10.96 8.34
CA VAL A 72 -21.85 -9.58 7.84
C VAL A 72 -21.90 -9.48 6.32
N GLY A 73 -22.28 -10.55 5.61
CA GLY A 73 -22.35 -10.60 4.16
C GLY A 73 -21.06 -10.98 3.46
N ALA A 74 -19.99 -11.30 4.21
CA ALA A 74 -18.78 -11.86 3.65
C ALA A 74 -18.98 -13.35 3.29
N ALA A 75 -18.29 -13.85 2.29
CA ALA A 75 -18.36 -15.23 1.80
C ALA A 75 -16.96 -15.75 1.43
N PRO A 76 -16.77 -17.08 1.40
CA PRO A 76 -17.73 -18.14 1.71
C PRO A 76 -17.92 -18.35 3.21
N ASP A 77 -19.12 -18.83 3.60
CA ASP A 77 -19.38 -19.37 4.94
C ASP A 77 -18.97 -20.84 4.96
N ASN A 78 -17.87 -21.13 5.63
CA ASN A 78 -17.33 -22.49 5.69
C ASN A 78 -17.96 -23.35 6.81
N ASN A 79 -18.84 -22.77 7.63
CA ASN A 79 -19.58 -23.47 8.68
C ASN A 79 -18.70 -24.36 9.56
N ARG A 80 -17.59 -23.81 10.07
CA ARG A 80 -16.61 -24.55 10.85
C ARG A 80 -15.90 -23.68 11.87
N ILE A 81 -15.31 -24.31 12.85
CA ILE A 81 -14.37 -23.71 13.80
C ILE A 81 -13.02 -24.40 13.61
N LEU A 82 -11.98 -23.60 13.40
CA LEU A 82 -10.60 -24.05 13.29
C LEU A 82 -9.87 -23.88 14.62
N ILE A 83 -9.17 -24.92 15.06
CA ILE A 83 -8.42 -24.95 16.31
C ILE A 83 -6.93 -25.04 15.99
N TYR A 84 -6.17 -24.04 16.41
CA TYR A 84 -4.72 -23.94 16.25
C TYR A 84 -4.09 -24.15 17.62
N ASN A 85 -3.42 -25.27 17.83
CA ASN A 85 -2.69 -25.56 19.08
C ASN A 85 -1.28 -24.95 19.02
N ASN A 86 -0.68 -24.73 20.19
CA ASN A 86 0.67 -24.21 20.32
C ASN A 86 0.93 -22.93 19.50
N VAL A 87 0.07 -21.94 19.65
CA VAL A 87 0.15 -20.65 18.95
C VAL A 87 1.55 -20.05 19.00
N SER A 88 2.24 -20.15 20.15
CA SER A 88 3.61 -19.67 20.33
C SER A 88 4.65 -20.37 19.45
N SER A 89 4.33 -21.51 18.85
CA SER A 89 5.25 -22.21 17.95
C SER A 89 5.29 -21.59 16.54
N PHE A 90 4.23 -20.90 16.13
CA PHE A 90 4.14 -20.24 14.82
C PHE A 90 3.91 -18.72 14.91
N ILE A 91 3.63 -18.18 16.10
CA ILE A 91 3.65 -16.74 16.40
C ILE A 91 4.88 -16.48 17.28
N PRO A 92 6.07 -16.22 16.69
CA PRO A 92 7.28 -16.01 17.49
C PRO A 92 7.17 -14.73 18.31
N MET A 93 7.88 -14.68 19.43
CA MET A 93 8.00 -13.45 20.23
C MET A 93 8.44 -12.28 19.34
N PRO A 94 8.00 -11.04 19.60
CA PRO A 94 8.35 -9.89 18.76
C PRO A 94 9.86 -9.71 18.55
N THR A 95 10.64 -9.98 19.60
CA THR A 95 12.11 -9.88 19.58
C THR A 95 12.83 -11.09 18.98
N ALA A 96 12.12 -12.20 18.76
CA ALA A 96 12.68 -13.39 18.12
C ALA A 96 12.91 -13.16 16.61
N GLU A 97 13.75 -14.00 16.05
CA GLU A 97 13.91 -14.04 14.59
C GLU A 97 12.67 -14.66 13.94
N VAL A 98 12.28 -14.14 12.78
CA VAL A 98 11.24 -14.79 11.98
C VAL A 98 11.86 -16.01 11.32
N PRO A 99 11.34 -17.22 11.55
CA PRO A 99 11.83 -18.44 10.92
C PRO A 99 11.78 -18.28 9.39
N GLN A 100 12.90 -18.54 8.72
CA GLN A 100 12.93 -18.53 7.26
C GLN A 100 12.48 -19.91 6.76
N VAL A 101 11.50 -19.90 5.89
CA VAL A 101 10.95 -21.08 5.21
C VAL A 101 11.07 -20.86 3.70
N ASP A 102 11.04 -21.94 2.94
CA ASP A 102 11.08 -21.84 1.48
C ASP A 102 9.79 -21.28 0.85
N ASP A 103 8.78 -21.03 1.68
CA ASP A 103 7.53 -20.42 1.28
C ASP A 103 7.71 -18.94 0.99
N ARG A 104 6.90 -18.43 0.07
CA ARG A 104 6.91 -17.04 -0.38
C ARG A 104 6.69 -16.02 0.73
N CYS A 105 5.88 -16.35 1.71
CA CYS A 105 5.49 -15.43 2.79
C CYS A 105 5.72 -16.09 4.16
N PRO A 106 6.93 -15.96 4.74
CA PRO A 106 7.19 -16.44 6.09
C PRO A 106 6.31 -15.78 7.17
N ALA A 107 5.75 -14.59 6.89
CA ALA A 107 4.76 -13.92 7.75
C ALA A 107 3.35 -14.52 7.65
N CYS A 108 3.08 -15.42 6.67
CA CYS A 108 1.82 -16.12 6.48
C CYS A 108 1.85 -17.42 7.27
N VAL A 109 1.37 -17.39 8.50
CA VAL A 109 1.61 -18.42 9.51
C VAL A 109 0.35 -19.21 9.89
N GLY A 110 0.56 -20.31 10.56
CA GLY A 110 -0.48 -21.10 11.24
C GLY A 110 -1.18 -22.09 10.31
N ARG A 111 -1.27 -23.34 10.82
CA ARG A 111 -2.09 -24.40 10.23
C ARG A 111 -2.94 -25.00 11.35
N PRO A 112 -4.28 -25.04 11.23
CA PRO A 112 -5.11 -25.62 12.29
C PRO A 112 -4.88 -27.13 12.43
N ASP A 113 -4.95 -27.59 13.67
CA ASP A 113 -4.77 -29.01 14.00
C ASP A 113 -6.09 -29.77 13.96
N VAL A 114 -7.20 -29.09 14.34
CA VAL A 114 -8.52 -29.71 14.47
C VAL A 114 -9.57 -28.79 13.84
N VAL A 115 -10.60 -29.39 13.25
CA VAL A 115 -11.81 -28.69 12.78
C VAL A 115 -13.03 -29.28 13.47
N VAL A 116 -13.90 -28.44 14.01
CA VAL A 116 -15.24 -28.82 14.48
C VAL A 116 -16.32 -28.08 13.71
N GLY A 117 -17.54 -28.59 13.70
CA GLY A 117 -18.59 -28.13 12.78
C GLY A 117 -18.56 -28.79 11.41
N GLN A 118 -17.42 -29.41 11.06
CA GLN A 118 -17.22 -30.18 9.84
C GLN A 118 -16.47 -31.46 10.15
N LYS A 119 -16.57 -32.45 9.25
CA LYS A 119 -15.85 -33.73 9.40
C LYS A 119 -14.36 -33.61 9.03
N ASP A 120 -14.03 -32.70 8.18
CA ASP A 120 -12.68 -32.45 7.66
C ASP A 120 -12.48 -30.97 7.29
N PHE A 121 -11.26 -30.61 6.87
CA PHE A 121 -10.88 -29.24 6.54
C PHE A 121 -11.39 -28.73 5.18
N ILE A 122 -11.93 -29.63 4.34
CA ILE A 122 -12.34 -29.28 2.97
C ILE A 122 -13.87 -29.22 2.81
N SER A 123 -14.62 -29.62 3.85
CA SER A 123 -16.09 -29.54 3.89
C SER A 123 -16.55 -28.19 4.42
N GLY A 124 -17.69 -27.69 3.92
CA GLY A 124 -18.31 -26.42 4.31
C GLY A 124 -19.84 -26.47 4.43
N ASP A 125 -20.43 -27.67 4.36
CA ASP A 125 -21.89 -27.85 4.44
C ASP A 125 -22.40 -27.66 5.87
N PHE A 126 -23.55 -27.02 6.05
CA PHE A 126 -24.19 -26.93 7.35
C PHE A 126 -25.01 -28.19 7.69
N ASN A 127 -25.03 -28.53 8.97
CA ASN A 127 -25.75 -29.72 9.42
C ASN A 127 -26.29 -29.53 10.86
N LEU A 128 -27.58 -29.85 11.03
CA LEU A 128 -28.23 -29.78 12.35
C LEU A 128 -27.99 -31.09 13.12
N GLN A 129 -26.76 -31.30 13.56
CA GLN A 129 -26.31 -32.45 14.32
C GLN A 129 -25.43 -31.97 15.50
N PRO A 130 -25.11 -32.80 16.49
CA PRO A 130 -24.22 -32.40 17.57
C PRO A 130 -22.80 -32.02 17.10
N TRP A 131 -22.37 -32.45 15.92
CA TRP A 131 -21.07 -32.17 15.33
C TRP A 131 -21.12 -31.09 14.23
N GLY A 132 -22.30 -30.62 13.83
CA GLY A 132 -22.44 -29.66 12.74
C GLY A 132 -22.84 -28.25 13.22
N VAL A 133 -22.54 -27.23 12.45
CA VAL A 133 -22.90 -25.81 12.70
C VAL A 133 -23.40 -25.15 11.45
N ARG A 134 -24.12 -24.00 11.60
CA ARG A 134 -24.52 -23.12 10.52
C ARG A 134 -24.25 -21.66 10.90
N SER A 135 -23.41 -20.98 10.11
CA SER A 135 -23.00 -19.60 10.33
C SER A 135 -22.52 -19.36 11.78
N ALA A 136 -21.57 -20.18 12.24
CA ALA A 136 -20.98 -20.00 13.57
C ALA A 136 -20.21 -18.67 13.60
N THR A 137 -20.68 -17.69 14.42
CA THR A 137 -20.14 -16.33 14.43
C THR A 137 -19.28 -16.00 15.64
N ALA A 138 -19.40 -16.76 16.72
CA ALA A 138 -18.62 -16.53 17.93
C ALA A 138 -18.11 -17.85 18.54
N VAL A 139 -16.97 -17.73 19.17
CA VAL A 139 -16.31 -18.80 19.90
C VAL A 139 -15.76 -18.26 21.22
N ALA A 140 -15.86 -19.03 22.31
CA ALA A 140 -15.27 -18.68 23.58
C ALA A 140 -14.67 -19.92 24.25
N SER A 141 -13.57 -19.76 24.98
CA SER A 141 -12.91 -20.83 25.71
C SER A 141 -12.20 -20.29 26.96
N ASP A 142 -12.17 -21.07 28.02
CA ASP A 142 -11.33 -20.85 29.20
C ASP A 142 -10.05 -21.73 29.19
N GLY A 143 -9.82 -22.45 28.09
CA GLY A 143 -8.73 -23.40 27.93
C GLY A 143 -9.08 -24.84 28.39
N THR A 144 -10.28 -25.05 28.90
CA THR A 144 -10.86 -26.35 29.22
C THR A 144 -12.11 -26.62 28.40
N VAL A 145 -13.03 -25.68 28.42
CA VAL A 145 -14.34 -25.74 27.74
C VAL A 145 -14.26 -24.94 26.45
N LEU A 146 -14.95 -25.41 25.41
CA LEU A 146 -15.20 -24.66 24.18
C LEU A 146 -16.68 -24.39 24.04
N ALA A 147 -17.09 -23.14 23.81
CA ALA A 147 -18.46 -22.76 23.48
C ALA A 147 -18.48 -22.10 22.10
N VAL A 148 -19.50 -22.42 21.28
CA VAL A 148 -19.67 -21.92 19.90
C VAL A 148 -21.10 -21.40 19.72
N ALA A 149 -21.26 -20.17 19.28
CA ALA A 149 -22.53 -19.62 18.83
C ALA A 149 -22.85 -20.15 17.42
N ASP A 150 -23.78 -21.09 17.37
CA ASP A 150 -24.33 -21.65 16.14
C ASP A 150 -25.56 -20.81 15.75
N THR A 151 -25.26 -19.67 15.18
CA THR A 151 -26.13 -18.48 15.04
C THR A 151 -27.42 -18.77 14.29
N ASP A 152 -27.32 -19.41 13.13
CA ASP A 152 -28.51 -19.67 12.28
C ASP A 152 -29.36 -20.84 12.79
N PHE A 153 -28.80 -21.68 13.64
CA PHE A 153 -29.59 -22.70 14.35
C PHE A 153 -30.08 -22.23 15.72
N ASN A 154 -29.90 -20.93 16.06
CA ASN A 154 -30.40 -20.32 17.30
C ASN A 154 -29.97 -21.10 18.55
N ARG A 155 -28.70 -21.49 18.64
CA ARG A 155 -28.19 -22.32 19.73
C ARG A 155 -26.72 -21.98 20.07
N VAL A 156 -26.32 -22.38 21.26
CA VAL A 156 -24.90 -22.42 21.65
C VAL A 156 -24.55 -23.90 21.91
N LEU A 157 -23.47 -24.34 21.28
CA LEU A 157 -22.89 -25.66 21.46
C LEU A 157 -21.73 -25.57 22.45
N ILE A 158 -21.64 -26.52 23.40
CA ILE A 158 -20.58 -26.57 24.40
C ILE A 158 -19.90 -27.93 24.35
N TRP A 159 -18.59 -27.94 24.28
CA TRP A 159 -17.71 -29.10 24.52
C TRP A 159 -17.10 -28.93 25.90
N ASN A 160 -17.32 -29.92 26.81
CA ASN A 160 -16.78 -29.89 28.14
C ASN A 160 -15.24 -30.02 28.20
N ARG A 161 -14.64 -30.39 27.09
CA ARG A 161 -13.19 -30.42 26.86
C ARG A 161 -12.89 -29.95 25.46
N ILE A 162 -11.75 -29.28 25.29
CA ILE A 162 -11.29 -28.85 23.96
C ILE A 162 -11.24 -30.06 23.02
N PRO A 163 -11.89 -30.01 21.85
CA PRO A 163 -11.86 -31.07 20.84
C PRO A 163 -10.45 -31.40 20.38
N THR A 164 -10.18 -32.71 20.26
CA THR A 164 -8.88 -33.23 19.78
C THR A 164 -8.98 -33.99 18.44
N ALA A 165 -10.21 -34.17 17.95
CA ALA A 165 -10.47 -34.83 16.66
C ALA A 165 -11.42 -34.00 15.81
N ASN A 166 -11.24 -34.11 14.48
CA ASN A 166 -12.14 -33.47 13.53
C ASN A 166 -13.59 -33.97 13.70
N GLY A 167 -14.55 -33.06 13.58
CA GLY A 167 -15.97 -33.36 13.66
C GLY A 167 -16.42 -33.88 15.00
N GLN A 168 -15.64 -33.70 16.07
CA GLN A 168 -16.02 -34.15 17.44
C GLN A 168 -17.35 -33.50 17.84
N PRO A 169 -18.38 -34.28 18.27
CA PRO A 169 -19.68 -33.76 18.65
C PRO A 169 -19.59 -32.93 19.94
N ALA A 170 -20.47 -31.93 20.07
CA ALA A 170 -20.67 -31.19 21.31
C ALA A 170 -21.36 -32.03 22.38
N ASP A 171 -21.09 -31.69 23.64
CA ASP A 171 -21.63 -32.37 24.83
C ASP A 171 -22.96 -31.74 25.28
N VAL A 172 -23.14 -30.42 25.11
CA VAL A 172 -24.29 -29.65 25.60
C VAL A 172 -24.80 -28.68 24.53
N VAL A 173 -26.12 -28.49 24.45
CA VAL A 173 -26.78 -27.48 23.63
C VAL A 173 -27.65 -26.57 24.50
N LEU A 174 -27.51 -25.24 24.28
CA LEU A 174 -28.38 -24.22 24.87
C LEU A 174 -29.21 -23.56 23.78
N GLY A 175 -30.36 -23.02 24.12
CA GLY A 175 -31.31 -22.43 23.18
C GLY A 175 -32.26 -23.44 22.52
N GLN A 176 -31.90 -24.70 22.57
CA GLN A 176 -32.67 -25.83 22.01
C GLN A 176 -32.78 -26.94 23.02
N SER A 177 -33.85 -27.74 22.94
CA SER A 177 -34.09 -28.88 23.86
C SER A 177 -33.12 -30.05 23.60
N ASN A 178 -32.67 -30.20 22.35
CA ASN A 178 -31.70 -31.21 21.93
C ASN A 178 -30.96 -30.72 20.64
N PHE A 179 -30.03 -31.52 20.15
CA PHE A 179 -29.14 -31.15 19.03
C PHE A 179 -29.79 -31.16 17.65
N THR A 180 -30.90 -31.85 17.47
CA THR A 180 -31.48 -32.18 16.16
C THR A 180 -32.82 -31.52 15.87
N THR A 181 -33.36 -30.74 16.81
CA THR A 181 -34.63 -30.00 16.64
C THR A 181 -34.40 -28.50 16.78
N ILE A 182 -35.20 -27.72 16.03
CA ILE A 182 -35.25 -26.28 16.18
C ILE A 182 -36.54 -25.93 16.93
N ARG A 183 -36.39 -25.32 18.10
CA ARG A 183 -37.51 -24.78 18.88
C ARG A 183 -38.21 -23.66 18.09
N PRO A 184 -39.56 -23.60 18.15
CA PRO A 184 -40.27 -22.41 17.67
C PRO A 184 -39.74 -21.14 18.35
N ILE A 185 -39.78 -20.01 17.66
CA ILE A 185 -39.32 -18.73 18.20
C ILE A 185 -40.11 -18.41 19.45
N SER A 186 -39.46 -18.37 20.60
CA SER A 186 -40.00 -17.98 21.90
C SER A 186 -39.03 -17.02 22.58
N ILE A 187 -39.52 -16.29 23.58
CA ILE A 187 -38.72 -15.38 24.39
C ILE A 187 -38.91 -15.82 25.84
N ASP A 188 -37.91 -16.51 26.39
CA ASP A 188 -37.86 -17.00 27.76
C ASP A 188 -36.38 -17.10 28.22
N ASN A 189 -36.12 -17.65 29.41
CA ASN A 189 -34.75 -17.78 29.91
C ASN A 189 -33.96 -18.98 29.34
N LYS A 190 -34.51 -19.70 28.38
CA LYS A 190 -33.89 -20.86 27.73
C LYS A 190 -33.69 -20.66 26.23
N SER A 191 -34.51 -19.78 25.62
CA SER A 191 -34.48 -19.57 24.18
C SER A 191 -33.36 -18.61 23.76
N LEU A 192 -32.84 -18.84 22.55
CA LEU A 192 -31.89 -17.98 21.88
C LEU A 192 -32.42 -17.63 20.49
N ARG A 193 -32.06 -16.45 19.97
CA ARG A 193 -32.35 -16.02 18.60
C ARG A 193 -31.17 -15.31 17.99
N GLY A 194 -30.51 -15.99 17.05
CA GLY A 194 -29.34 -15.45 16.35
C GLY A 194 -28.22 -15.00 17.29
N PRO A 195 -27.75 -15.84 18.23
CA PRO A 195 -26.66 -15.44 19.12
C PRO A 195 -25.39 -15.18 18.30
N GLN A 196 -24.70 -14.04 18.56
CA GLN A 196 -23.49 -13.65 17.81
C GLN A 196 -22.28 -13.36 18.69
N GLY A 197 -22.43 -13.27 20.00
CA GLY A 197 -21.31 -13.04 20.93
C GLY A 197 -21.30 -14.03 22.09
N LEU A 198 -20.09 -14.48 22.42
CA LEU A 198 -19.84 -15.40 23.54
C LEU A 198 -18.63 -14.96 24.35
N TRP A 199 -18.71 -15.16 25.65
CA TRP A 199 -17.56 -15.01 26.54
C TRP A 199 -17.63 -15.99 27.71
N ILE A 200 -16.49 -16.52 28.09
CA ILE A 200 -16.35 -17.36 29.28
C ILE A 200 -15.38 -16.66 30.25
N GLN A 201 -15.83 -16.39 31.47
CA GLN A 201 -15.02 -15.74 32.50
C GLN A 201 -15.36 -16.25 33.90
N ASN A 202 -14.37 -16.68 34.64
CA ASN A 202 -14.52 -17.14 36.01
C ASN A 202 -15.63 -18.21 36.17
N GLY A 203 -15.71 -19.16 35.23
CA GLY A 203 -16.70 -20.24 35.23
C GLY A 203 -18.14 -19.81 34.87
N ARG A 204 -18.34 -18.55 34.44
CA ARG A 204 -19.60 -18.00 33.90
C ARG A 204 -19.60 -18.01 32.39
N LEU A 205 -20.79 -18.16 31.80
CA LEU A 205 -21.02 -18.01 30.37
C LEU A 205 -21.87 -16.78 30.11
N PHE A 206 -21.45 -15.93 29.15
CA PHE A 206 -22.16 -14.76 28.67
C PHE A 206 -22.49 -14.97 27.20
N VAL A 207 -23.74 -14.69 26.80
CA VAL A 207 -24.23 -14.84 25.43
C VAL A 207 -24.94 -13.57 24.98
N ALA A 208 -24.45 -12.94 23.93
CA ALA A 208 -25.18 -11.88 23.23
C ALA A 208 -26.27 -12.54 22.36
N ASP A 209 -27.51 -12.54 22.86
CA ASP A 209 -28.71 -13.05 22.21
C ASP A 209 -29.28 -11.95 21.29
N THR A 210 -28.58 -11.73 20.19
CA THR A 210 -28.58 -10.53 19.32
C THR A 210 -29.96 -10.14 18.85
N MET A 211 -30.72 -11.09 18.26
CA MET A 211 -32.03 -10.79 17.67
C MET A 211 -33.14 -10.70 18.71
N ASN A 212 -32.88 -11.03 19.97
CA ASN A 212 -33.73 -10.77 21.11
C ASN A 212 -33.29 -9.52 21.90
N HIS A 213 -32.28 -8.77 21.42
CA HIS A 213 -31.82 -7.48 21.97
C HIS A 213 -31.37 -7.56 23.44
N ARG A 214 -30.64 -8.63 23.81
CA ARG A 214 -30.27 -8.90 25.23
C ARG A 214 -28.95 -9.63 25.34
N VAL A 215 -28.36 -9.57 26.52
CA VAL A 215 -27.27 -10.47 26.94
C VAL A 215 -27.80 -11.38 28.02
N LEU A 216 -27.62 -12.69 27.85
CA LEU A 216 -27.93 -13.72 28.85
C LEU A 216 -26.66 -14.15 29.59
N ILE A 217 -26.78 -14.36 30.92
CA ILE A 217 -25.67 -14.76 31.77
C ILE A 217 -26.04 -16.04 32.52
N TRP A 218 -25.18 -17.04 32.43
CA TRP A 218 -25.19 -18.23 33.29
C TRP A 218 -24.07 -18.06 34.30
N ASN A 219 -24.41 -18.07 35.60
CA ASN A 219 -23.43 -17.94 36.70
C ASN A 219 -22.51 -19.15 36.84
N LYS A 220 -22.83 -20.24 36.15
CA LYS A 220 -22.01 -21.44 36.01
C LYS A 220 -22.14 -21.98 34.60
N ILE A 221 -21.05 -22.38 33.98
CA ILE A 221 -21.08 -23.00 32.65
C ILE A 221 -22.04 -24.20 32.68
N PRO A 222 -23.08 -24.23 31.80
CA PRO A 222 -24.04 -25.33 31.75
C PRO A 222 -23.42 -26.66 31.37
N THR A 223 -23.83 -27.70 32.09
CA THR A 223 -23.43 -29.11 31.85
C THR A 223 -24.58 -29.98 31.36
N ALA A 224 -25.77 -29.41 31.20
CA ALA A 224 -26.96 -30.06 30.69
C ALA A 224 -27.64 -29.25 29.61
N ASN A 225 -28.28 -29.94 28.68
CA ASN A 225 -29.04 -29.27 27.59
C ASN A 225 -30.15 -28.38 28.17
N ASP A 226 -30.47 -27.32 27.42
CA ASP A 226 -31.62 -26.45 27.72
C ASP A 226 -31.57 -25.82 29.14
N THR A 227 -30.38 -25.66 29.73
CA THR A 227 -30.23 -25.00 31.04
C THR A 227 -30.64 -23.53 30.95
N PRO A 228 -31.55 -23.05 31.86
CA PRO A 228 -31.99 -21.65 31.84
C PRO A 228 -30.87 -20.69 32.25
N ALA A 229 -30.90 -19.48 31.69
CA ALA A 229 -30.01 -18.39 32.11
C ALA A 229 -30.45 -17.81 33.46
N ASP A 230 -29.48 -17.29 34.24
CA ASP A 230 -29.69 -16.73 35.58
C ASP A 230 -29.97 -15.22 35.53
N VAL A 231 -29.37 -14.47 34.60
CA VAL A 231 -29.49 -13.01 34.51
C VAL A 231 -29.71 -12.57 33.06
N VAL A 232 -30.54 -11.56 32.85
CA VAL A 232 -30.74 -10.90 31.56
C VAL A 232 -30.40 -9.40 31.65
N LEU A 233 -29.60 -8.92 30.73
CA LEU A 233 -29.29 -7.49 30.53
C LEU A 233 -29.93 -6.98 29.25
N GLY A 234 -30.23 -5.69 29.20
CA GLY A 234 -30.89 -5.02 28.07
C GLY A 234 -32.40 -5.11 28.07
N GLN A 235 -32.97 -5.93 28.96
CA GLN A 235 -34.39 -6.23 29.06
C GLN A 235 -34.84 -6.27 30.54
N PRO A 236 -36.09 -5.91 30.83
CA PRO A 236 -36.59 -5.95 32.22
C PRO A 236 -36.70 -7.36 32.78
N ASN A 237 -36.95 -8.35 31.96
CA ASN A 237 -37.03 -9.77 32.29
C ASN A 237 -36.85 -10.67 31.10
N PHE A 238 -36.84 -11.96 31.27
CA PHE A 238 -36.56 -12.96 30.21
C PHE A 238 -37.64 -13.07 29.13
N ASN A 239 -38.84 -12.58 29.37
CA ASN A 239 -40.00 -12.80 28.50
C ASN A 239 -40.35 -11.59 27.62
N VAL A 240 -39.47 -10.63 27.55
CA VAL A 240 -39.68 -9.38 26.78
C VAL A 240 -38.54 -9.15 25.82
N ALA A 241 -38.88 -8.80 24.58
CA ALA A 241 -37.95 -8.21 23.58
C ALA A 241 -38.60 -6.93 23.03
N PRO A 242 -38.35 -5.76 23.63
CA PRO A 242 -38.86 -4.51 23.12
C PRO A 242 -38.38 -4.28 21.69
N GLN A 243 -39.29 -3.84 20.83
CA GLN A 243 -38.90 -3.39 19.49
C GLN A 243 -38.38 -1.94 19.54
N PRO A 244 -37.37 -1.58 18.74
CA PRO A 244 -36.91 -0.20 18.66
C PRO A 244 -38.03 0.70 18.13
N ASP A 245 -38.13 1.92 18.66
CA ASP A 245 -39.01 2.95 18.10
C ASP A 245 -38.30 3.64 16.94
N LEU A 246 -38.55 3.18 15.73
CA LEU A 246 -37.93 3.73 14.51
C LEU A 246 -38.35 5.18 14.19
N THR A 247 -39.33 5.73 14.92
CA THR A 247 -39.72 7.15 14.77
C THR A 247 -38.81 8.09 15.55
N LYS A 248 -37.97 7.54 16.44
CA LYS A 248 -37.03 8.32 17.26
C LYS A 248 -35.59 8.07 16.82
N ALA A 249 -34.81 9.11 16.64
CA ALA A 249 -33.39 8.99 16.34
C ALA A 249 -32.59 8.25 17.45
N SER A 250 -33.06 8.29 18.70
CA SER A 250 -32.46 7.57 19.84
C SER A 250 -32.75 6.06 19.83
N LEU A 251 -33.69 5.59 19.02
CA LEU A 251 -34.17 4.19 19.02
C LEU A 251 -34.52 3.65 20.42
N ASN A 252 -34.94 4.52 21.33
CA ASN A 252 -35.16 4.26 22.76
C ASN A 252 -33.90 3.79 23.54
N ALA A 253 -32.73 4.24 23.15
CA ALA A 253 -31.49 3.96 23.86
C ALA A 253 -31.55 4.50 25.32
N GLN A 254 -31.12 3.67 26.27
CA GLN A 254 -30.99 3.97 27.70
C GLN A 254 -29.77 3.19 28.26
N ALA A 255 -29.34 3.50 29.45
CA ALA A 255 -28.22 2.79 30.10
C ALA A 255 -28.50 1.29 30.34
N ASN A 256 -29.75 0.88 30.34
CA ASN A 256 -30.20 -0.48 30.65
C ASN A 256 -30.97 -1.15 29.50
N THR A 257 -30.87 -0.60 28.25
CA THR A 257 -31.45 -1.20 27.05
C THR A 257 -30.35 -1.49 26.02
N MET A 258 -30.59 -2.43 25.12
CA MET A 258 -29.73 -2.78 24.01
C MET A 258 -30.54 -3.02 22.75
N LEU A 259 -29.91 -2.80 21.58
CA LEU A 259 -30.44 -3.13 20.28
C LEU A 259 -29.40 -3.94 19.49
N ASN A 260 -29.72 -5.20 19.21
CA ASN A 260 -28.82 -6.12 18.51
C ASN A 260 -27.39 -6.17 19.08
N PRO A 261 -27.20 -6.47 20.40
CA PRO A 261 -25.84 -6.63 20.94
C PRO A 261 -25.10 -7.70 20.15
N TYR A 262 -23.88 -7.36 19.67
CA TYR A 262 -23.08 -8.23 18.80
C TYR A 262 -22.06 -9.05 19.57
N SER A 263 -21.33 -8.43 20.47
CA SER A 263 -20.26 -9.09 21.25
C SER A 263 -20.36 -8.75 22.73
N VAL A 264 -19.87 -9.63 23.54
CA VAL A 264 -19.73 -9.49 25.00
C VAL A 264 -18.36 -9.97 25.42
N SER A 265 -17.68 -9.24 26.30
CA SER A 265 -16.41 -9.66 26.92
C SER A 265 -16.30 -9.20 28.37
N SER A 266 -15.35 -9.77 29.08
CA SER A 266 -15.05 -9.38 30.46
C SER A 266 -13.54 -9.54 30.73
N ASP A 267 -12.97 -8.61 31.46
CA ASP A 267 -11.62 -8.67 32.02
C ASP A 267 -11.55 -9.34 33.40
N GLY A 268 -12.68 -9.93 33.84
CA GLY A 268 -12.82 -10.56 35.15
C GLY A 268 -13.41 -9.63 36.21
N VAL A 269 -13.42 -8.34 35.99
CA VAL A 269 -13.98 -7.29 36.84
C VAL A 269 -15.15 -6.61 36.14
N ARG A 270 -14.92 -6.10 34.92
CA ARG A 270 -15.89 -5.36 34.11
C ARG A 270 -16.61 -6.30 33.14
N LEU A 271 -17.80 -5.88 32.71
CA LEU A 271 -18.49 -6.43 31.55
C LEU A 271 -18.52 -5.36 30.45
N ILE A 272 -18.20 -5.73 29.23
CA ILE A 272 -18.20 -4.85 28.06
C ILE A 272 -19.10 -5.49 26.99
N VAL A 273 -20.00 -4.69 26.41
CA VAL A 273 -20.94 -5.15 25.37
C VAL A 273 -20.95 -4.18 24.20
N SER A 274 -20.77 -4.67 22.98
CA SER A 274 -21.04 -3.90 21.77
C SER A 274 -22.54 -3.91 21.49
N ASP A 275 -23.18 -2.76 21.64
CA ASP A 275 -24.60 -2.49 21.35
C ASP A 275 -24.73 -1.93 19.92
N LEU A 276 -24.61 -2.87 18.95
CA LEU A 276 -24.47 -2.57 17.52
C LEU A 276 -25.58 -1.66 16.99
N GLY A 277 -26.82 -1.94 17.33
CA GLY A 277 -27.96 -1.18 16.81
C GLY A 277 -28.08 0.23 17.38
N HIS A 278 -27.54 0.50 18.57
CA HIS A 278 -27.43 1.85 19.14
C HIS A 278 -26.07 2.50 18.88
N GLN A 279 -25.22 1.91 18.01
CA GLN A 279 -23.93 2.50 17.60
C GLN A 279 -23.02 2.87 18.78
N ARG A 280 -22.88 1.97 19.77
CA ARG A 280 -22.18 2.26 21.03
C ARG A 280 -21.59 1.01 21.68
N VAL A 281 -20.70 1.22 22.61
CA VAL A 281 -20.21 0.20 23.54
C VAL A 281 -20.65 0.57 24.95
N LEU A 282 -21.24 -0.40 25.65
CA LEU A 282 -21.67 -0.27 27.05
C LEU A 282 -20.69 -0.99 27.95
N VAL A 283 -20.37 -0.39 29.09
CA VAL A 283 -19.47 -0.94 30.11
C VAL A 283 -20.14 -0.94 31.48
N TRP A 284 -20.07 -2.06 32.18
CA TRP A 284 -20.36 -2.20 33.60
C TRP A 284 -19.05 -2.34 34.35
N ASN A 285 -18.81 -1.49 35.35
CA ASN A 285 -17.59 -1.49 36.17
C ASN A 285 -17.47 -2.71 37.11
N SER A 286 -18.54 -3.49 37.25
CA SER A 286 -18.58 -4.76 37.94
C SER A 286 -19.46 -5.76 37.19
N LEU A 287 -19.20 -7.05 37.35
CA LEU A 287 -20.03 -8.07 36.69
C LEU A 287 -21.48 -7.97 37.20
N PRO A 288 -22.48 -7.81 36.34
CA PRO A 288 -23.89 -7.70 36.69
C PRO A 288 -24.40 -8.97 37.40
N THR A 289 -25.26 -8.74 38.40
CA THR A 289 -25.87 -9.79 39.22
C THR A 289 -27.39 -9.76 39.23
N SER A 290 -27.99 -8.73 38.62
CA SER A 290 -29.45 -8.56 38.55
C SER A 290 -29.91 -8.26 37.14
N ASN A 291 -31.16 -8.62 36.82
CA ASN A 291 -31.77 -8.29 35.55
C ASN A 291 -31.80 -6.79 35.30
N GLN A 292 -31.64 -6.38 34.06
CA GLN A 292 -31.73 -5.00 33.58
C GLN A 292 -30.79 -4.00 34.31
N GLN A 293 -29.70 -4.49 34.91
CA GLN A 293 -28.71 -3.60 35.55
C GLN A 293 -28.19 -2.62 34.51
N ALA A 294 -28.20 -1.31 34.86
CA ALA A 294 -27.74 -0.25 34.02
C ALA A 294 -26.21 -0.27 33.82
N ALA A 295 -25.73 0.09 32.65
CA ALA A 295 -24.32 0.30 32.38
C ALA A 295 -23.81 1.59 33.03
N ASP A 296 -22.53 1.62 33.37
CA ASP A 296 -21.84 2.72 34.04
C ASP A 296 -21.16 3.68 33.09
N LEU A 297 -20.81 3.21 31.86
CA LEU A 297 -20.07 3.98 30.86
C LEU A 297 -20.57 3.65 29.45
N VAL A 298 -20.58 4.68 28.57
CA VAL A 298 -20.89 4.53 27.15
C VAL A 298 -19.77 5.14 26.28
N LEU A 299 -19.37 4.42 25.23
CA LEU A 299 -18.40 4.89 24.23
C LEU A 299 -19.06 4.89 22.84
N GLY A 300 -18.61 5.79 21.94
CA GLY A 300 -19.20 5.99 20.63
C GLY A 300 -20.40 6.94 20.62
N GLN A 301 -20.92 7.26 21.81
CA GLN A 301 -21.99 8.23 22.02
C GLN A 301 -21.65 9.19 23.17
N PRO A 302 -22.14 10.43 23.16
CA PRO A 302 -21.87 11.39 24.24
C PRO A 302 -22.61 11.01 25.56
N ASP A 303 -23.71 10.26 25.45
CA ASP A 303 -24.57 9.86 26.57
C ASP A 303 -25.32 8.54 26.25
N PHE A 304 -26.04 8.02 27.25
CA PHE A 304 -26.77 6.76 27.13
C PHE A 304 -28.04 6.82 26.26
N THR A 305 -28.50 8.02 25.90
CA THR A 305 -29.76 8.23 25.18
C THR A 305 -29.56 8.51 23.69
N SER A 306 -28.33 8.63 23.27
CA SER A 306 -27.92 8.83 21.87
C SER A 306 -27.65 7.48 21.16
N ALA A 307 -27.97 7.43 19.85
CA ALA A 307 -27.81 6.23 19.01
C ALA A 307 -27.41 6.57 17.54
N THR A 308 -26.77 7.71 17.34
CA THR A 308 -26.40 8.20 16.01
C THR A 308 -25.10 7.54 15.54
N SER A 309 -25.12 6.94 14.34
CA SER A 309 -23.89 6.48 13.67
C SER A 309 -22.91 7.63 13.49
N ASN A 310 -21.63 7.40 13.84
CA ASN A 310 -20.60 8.41 13.73
C ASN A 310 -21.02 9.81 14.26
N ASN A 311 -21.47 9.90 15.49
CA ASN A 311 -22.03 11.13 16.10
C ASN A 311 -20.97 12.25 16.23
N SER A 312 -20.38 12.64 15.09
CA SER A 312 -19.21 13.51 15.02
C SER A 312 -19.47 14.93 15.54
N SER A 313 -20.63 15.50 15.27
CA SER A 313 -20.99 16.85 15.74
C SER A 313 -21.07 16.98 17.28
N LYS A 314 -21.08 15.87 18.00
CA LYS A 314 -21.12 15.82 19.48
C LYS A 314 -19.83 15.31 20.09
N LEU A 315 -19.02 14.59 19.34
CA LEU A 315 -17.85 13.86 19.84
C LEU A 315 -16.53 14.33 19.24
N CYS A 316 -16.56 14.97 18.08
CA CYS A 316 -15.33 15.41 17.40
C CYS A 316 -15.13 16.92 17.52
N ASP A 317 -13.88 17.34 17.44
CA ASP A 317 -13.54 18.75 17.27
C ASP A 317 -13.98 19.24 15.88
N SER A 318 -14.37 20.52 15.80
CA SER A 318 -14.71 21.15 14.53
C SER A 318 -13.48 21.19 13.60
N ASN A 319 -13.67 20.87 12.32
CA ASN A 319 -12.65 20.96 11.29
C ASN A 319 -12.76 22.21 10.40
N GLY A 320 -13.66 23.14 10.73
CA GLY A 320 -13.85 24.37 9.99
C GLY A 320 -15.25 24.97 10.19
N THR A 321 -15.64 25.83 9.26
CA THR A 321 -16.98 26.43 9.19
C THR A 321 -17.51 26.33 7.75
N ASP A 322 -18.83 26.21 7.61
CA ASP A 322 -19.50 26.25 6.32
C ASP A 322 -19.65 27.71 5.80
N ASP A 323 -20.21 27.87 4.60
CA ASP A 323 -20.45 29.16 3.96
C ASP A 323 -21.37 30.11 4.77
N LYS A 324 -22.08 29.57 5.76
CA LYS A 324 -22.99 30.29 6.64
C LYS A 324 -22.37 30.58 8.02
N GLY A 325 -21.11 30.16 8.22
CA GLY A 325 -20.38 30.33 9.47
C GLY A 325 -20.73 29.29 10.55
N ALA A 326 -21.46 28.22 10.21
CA ALA A 326 -21.74 27.14 11.15
C ALA A 326 -20.55 26.17 11.19
N ALA A 327 -20.24 25.63 12.38
CA ALA A 327 -19.13 24.68 12.56
C ALA A 327 -19.36 23.40 11.73
N THR A 328 -18.34 22.99 11.00
CA THR A 328 -18.28 21.71 10.29
C THR A 328 -17.46 20.69 11.11
N TYR A 329 -17.73 19.41 10.88
CA TYR A 329 -17.11 18.30 11.61
C TYR A 329 -16.63 17.22 10.64
N PRO A 330 -15.54 16.51 10.95
CA PRO A 330 -15.13 15.36 10.15
C PRO A 330 -16.24 14.29 10.16
N THR A 331 -16.30 13.45 9.14
CA THR A 331 -17.29 12.35 9.10
C THR A 331 -17.14 11.42 10.32
N ARG A 332 -15.92 11.25 10.82
CA ARG A 332 -15.56 10.42 11.97
C ARG A 332 -14.31 10.94 12.67
N CYS A 333 -14.11 10.56 13.92
CA CYS A 333 -12.89 10.78 14.70
C CYS A 333 -12.64 9.63 15.68
N ALA A 334 -11.63 9.73 16.54
CA ALA A 334 -11.28 8.67 17.50
C ALA A 334 -12.37 8.36 18.55
N ALA A 335 -13.36 9.24 18.71
CA ALA A 335 -14.48 9.06 19.65
C ALA A 335 -15.74 8.48 19.02
N THR A 336 -15.86 8.47 17.68
CA THR A 336 -17.04 8.00 16.95
C THR A 336 -16.99 6.52 16.68
N ILE A 337 -18.16 5.88 16.61
CA ILE A 337 -18.32 4.45 16.33
C ILE A 337 -19.46 4.24 15.34
N GLU A 338 -19.27 3.28 14.42
CA GLU A 338 -20.29 2.81 13.51
C GLU A 338 -20.29 1.27 13.45
N TYR A 339 -21.44 0.67 13.73
CA TYR A 339 -21.63 -0.79 13.80
C TYR A 339 -20.54 -1.50 14.61
N PRO A 340 -20.40 -1.20 15.93
CA PRO A 340 -19.42 -1.87 16.78
C PRO A 340 -19.67 -3.37 16.85
N ARG A 341 -18.59 -4.14 16.65
CA ARG A 341 -18.63 -5.60 16.67
C ARG A 341 -17.84 -6.17 17.82
N GLY A 342 -16.68 -6.74 17.62
CA GLY A 342 -15.87 -7.31 18.68
C GLY A 342 -15.46 -6.28 19.76
N VAL A 343 -15.49 -6.68 21.00
CA VAL A 343 -14.97 -5.91 22.16
C VAL A 343 -14.10 -6.80 23.01
N LEU A 344 -12.97 -6.27 23.51
CA LEU A 344 -12.01 -7.02 24.32
C LEU A 344 -11.25 -6.08 25.26
N SER A 345 -11.04 -6.51 26.52
CA SER A 345 -10.16 -5.82 27.47
C SER A 345 -9.20 -6.80 28.13
N ASP A 346 -7.96 -6.35 28.35
CA ASP A 346 -6.96 -7.04 29.17
C ASP A 346 -6.91 -6.51 30.63
N GLY A 347 -7.87 -5.67 31.00
CA GLY A 347 -7.94 -5.00 32.29
C GLY A 347 -7.28 -3.62 32.30
N ARG A 348 -6.27 -3.38 31.50
CA ARG A 348 -5.61 -2.08 31.30
C ARG A 348 -6.12 -1.36 30.05
N ARG A 349 -6.13 -2.07 28.92
CA ARG A 349 -6.53 -1.55 27.61
C ARG A 349 -7.95 -2.00 27.25
N LEU A 350 -8.57 -1.25 26.36
CA LEU A 350 -9.81 -1.64 25.70
C LEU A 350 -9.59 -1.63 24.19
N PHE A 351 -10.05 -2.69 23.52
CA PHE A 351 -10.06 -2.84 22.05
C PHE A 351 -11.51 -2.93 21.58
N VAL A 352 -11.88 -2.14 20.61
CA VAL A 352 -13.22 -2.12 20.01
C VAL A 352 -13.12 -2.23 18.49
N VAL A 353 -13.80 -3.21 17.93
CA VAL A 353 -13.98 -3.32 16.47
C VAL A 353 -15.05 -2.31 16.06
N ASP A 354 -14.62 -1.25 15.40
CA ASP A 354 -15.48 -0.25 14.76
C ASP A 354 -15.75 -0.67 13.31
N GLY A 355 -16.67 -1.66 13.18
CA GLY A 355 -16.81 -2.46 11.97
C GLY A 355 -17.34 -1.69 10.74
N GLY A 356 -18.12 -0.64 10.94
CA GLY A 356 -18.62 0.24 9.87
C GLY A 356 -17.54 1.19 9.37
N ASN A 357 -16.54 1.49 10.20
CA ASN A 357 -15.42 2.35 9.86
C ASN A 357 -14.14 1.54 9.52
N ASP A 358 -14.23 0.21 9.37
CA ASP A 358 -13.13 -0.68 8.95
C ASP A 358 -11.87 -0.53 9.81
N ARG A 359 -12.02 -0.42 11.15
CA ARG A 359 -10.89 -0.14 12.04
C ARG A 359 -11.06 -0.77 13.43
N ILE A 360 -9.96 -0.78 14.18
CA ILE A 360 -9.96 -1.09 15.61
C ILE A 360 -9.60 0.18 16.38
N LEU A 361 -10.44 0.54 17.34
CA LEU A 361 -10.16 1.61 18.30
C LEU A 361 -9.50 0.99 19.53
N VAL A 362 -8.38 1.60 19.96
CA VAL A 362 -7.61 1.13 21.12
C VAL A 362 -7.47 2.25 22.13
N TRP A 363 -7.95 2.02 23.35
CA TRP A 363 -7.64 2.82 24.52
C TRP A 363 -6.49 2.14 25.26
N THR A 364 -5.35 2.81 25.34
CA THR A 364 -4.12 2.31 26.00
C THR A 364 -4.26 2.25 27.52
N THR A 365 -5.18 3.05 28.03
CA THR A 365 -5.68 2.99 29.42
C THR A 365 -7.20 2.90 29.39
N PHE A 366 -7.79 2.04 30.24
CA PHE A 366 -9.23 1.82 30.21
C PHE A 366 -10.01 3.13 30.37
N PRO A 367 -10.98 3.41 29.48
CA PRO A 367 -11.71 4.69 29.48
C PRO A 367 -12.58 4.86 30.72
N THR A 368 -12.70 6.11 31.16
CA THR A 368 -13.44 6.47 32.40
C THR A 368 -14.54 7.51 32.19
N LYS A 369 -14.67 8.05 30.96
CA LYS A 369 -15.65 9.07 30.61
C LYS A 369 -16.49 8.65 29.41
N ASN A 370 -17.79 9.02 29.42
CA ASN A 370 -18.63 8.80 28.25
C ASN A 370 -18.05 9.52 27.01
N GLY A 371 -18.12 8.83 25.87
CA GLY A 371 -17.61 9.36 24.60
C GLY A 371 -16.11 9.63 24.57
N GLN A 372 -15.32 9.08 25.51
CA GLN A 372 -13.86 9.26 25.52
C GLN A 372 -13.25 8.78 24.21
N PRO A 373 -12.41 9.60 23.53
CA PRO A 373 -11.74 9.17 22.31
C PRO A 373 -10.72 8.06 22.57
N ALA A 374 -10.52 7.20 21.58
CA ALA A 374 -9.45 6.21 21.57
C ALA A 374 -8.08 6.87 21.36
N ASP A 375 -7.02 6.23 21.85
CA ASP A 375 -5.64 6.73 21.73
C ASP A 375 -5.00 6.29 20.39
N VAL A 376 -5.39 5.11 19.88
CA VAL A 376 -4.78 4.47 18.71
C VAL A 376 -5.87 3.92 17.79
N VAL A 377 -5.58 3.96 16.48
CA VAL A 377 -6.42 3.36 15.43
C VAL A 377 -5.58 2.37 14.62
N LEU A 378 -6.05 1.12 14.52
CA LEU A 378 -5.46 0.10 13.65
C LEU A 378 -6.38 -0.18 12.46
N GLY A 379 -5.80 -0.51 11.30
CA GLY A 379 -6.53 -0.78 10.07
C GLY A 379 -6.88 0.45 9.24
N GLN A 380 -6.53 1.65 9.74
CA GLN A 380 -6.65 2.92 9.03
C GLN A 380 -5.47 3.83 9.39
N LEU A 381 -5.08 4.72 8.49
CA LEU A 381 -3.93 5.61 8.68
C LEU A 381 -4.18 6.74 9.69
N SER A 382 -5.44 7.07 9.94
CA SER A 382 -5.84 8.08 10.92
C SER A 382 -7.23 7.80 11.47
N SER A 383 -7.61 8.51 12.52
CA SER A 383 -8.95 8.40 13.09
C SER A 383 -10.07 8.98 12.21
N ALA A 384 -9.73 9.80 11.23
CA ALA A 384 -10.70 10.40 10.30
C ALA A 384 -10.81 9.61 8.98
N ALA A 385 -9.83 8.78 8.64
CA ALA A 385 -9.79 8.02 7.38
C ALA A 385 -10.67 6.77 7.42
N ASN A 386 -11.19 6.40 6.24
CA ASN A 386 -11.67 5.06 5.93
C ASN A 386 -11.27 4.75 4.48
N ASN A 387 -10.12 4.14 4.29
CA ASN A 387 -9.55 3.86 2.98
C ASN A 387 -10.41 2.89 2.14
N THR A 388 -11.23 2.07 2.78
CA THR A 388 -12.11 1.11 2.08
C THR A 388 -13.43 1.71 1.64
N SER A 389 -13.98 2.67 2.39
CA SER A 389 -15.25 3.33 2.08
C SER A 389 -15.07 4.66 1.34
N ASP A 390 -14.04 5.43 1.70
CA ASP A 390 -13.79 6.77 1.18
C ASP A 390 -13.01 6.74 -0.16
N SER A 391 -12.38 5.62 -0.50
CA SER A 391 -11.63 5.48 -1.75
C SER A 391 -12.56 5.40 -2.96
N ALA A 392 -12.29 6.21 -3.98
CA ALA A 392 -12.94 6.14 -5.29
C ALA A 392 -12.43 4.97 -6.15
N LEU A 393 -11.45 4.20 -5.69
CA LEU A 393 -10.89 3.06 -6.42
C LEU A 393 -11.91 1.92 -6.47
N PRO A 394 -12.19 1.34 -7.65
CA PRO A 394 -13.17 0.26 -7.80
C PRO A 394 -12.72 -1.03 -7.11
N ASP A 395 -11.43 -1.28 -7.01
CA ASP A 395 -10.84 -2.47 -6.42
C ASP A 395 -10.22 -2.14 -5.05
N LYS A 396 -10.95 -2.47 -4.00
CA LYS A 396 -10.49 -2.31 -2.61
C LYS A 396 -9.51 -3.40 -2.28
N VAL A 397 -8.24 -3.08 -2.37
CA VAL A 397 -7.16 -4.05 -2.18
C VAL A 397 -6.90 -4.26 -0.69
N ALA A 398 -6.81 -5.54 -0.28
CA ALA A 398 -6.30 -5.89 1.03
C ALA A 398 -4.83 -5.48 1.16
N ALA A 399 -4.44 -4.91 2.30
CA ALA A 399 -3.07 -4.52 2.62
C ALA A 399 -2.71 -4.90 4.06
N ALA A 400 -1.43 -4.82 4.40
CA ALA A 400 -0.99 -5.22 5.75
C ALA A 400 -1.51 -4.28 6.87
N ASP A 401 -1.89 -3.06 6.53
CA ASP A 401 -2.37 -2.00 7.43
C ASP A 401 -3.85 -1.63 7.22
N VAL A 402 -4.57 -2.36 6.37
CA VAL A 402 -5.97 -2.09 6.03
C VAL A 402 -6.87 -3.23 6.49
N LEU A 403 -7.96 -2.89 7.17
CA LEU A 403 -9.04 -3.79 7.54
C LEU A 403 -10.28 -3.55 6.67
N ARG A 404 -11.09 -4.59 6.49
CA ARG A 404 -12.37 -4.53 5.77
C ARG A 404 -13.45 -5.35 6.48
N GLY A 405 -14.42 -4.65 7.08
CA GLY A 405 -15.48 -5.26 7.86
C GLY A 405 -14.97 -6.18 8.98
N PRO A 406 -14.04 -5.74 9.83
CA PRO A 406 -13.53 -6.57 10.93
C PRO A 406 -14.65 -6.95 11.87
N THR A 407 -14.52 -8.12 12.54
CA THR A 407 -15.57 -8.63 13.42
C THR A 407 -15.08 -9.12 14.78
N GLY A 408 -14.04 -9.94 14.85
CA GLY A 408 -13.60 -10.63 16.06
C GLY A 408 -12.22 -10.19 16.55
N LEU A 409 -11.98 -10.32 17.84
CA LEU A 409 -10.73 -10.03 18.52
C LEU A 409 -10.31 -11.18 19.43
N ALA A 410 -8.99 -11.42 19.50
CA ALA A 410 -8.37 -12.18 20.58
C ALA A 410 -7.02 -11.53 20.94
N PHE A 411 -6.52 -11.76 22.16
CA PHE A 411 -5.28 -11.16 22.63
C PHE A 411 -4.51 -12.15 23.51
N ASP A 412 -3.20 -12.32 23.26
CA ASP A 412 -2.33 -13.25 24.00
C ASP A 412 -1.51 -12.59 25.11
N GLY A 413 -1.76 -11.31 25.41
CA GLY A 413 -0.95 -10.48 26.30
C GLY A 413 0.05 -9.58 25.56
N THR A 414 0.38 -9.92 24.31
CA THR A 414 1.31 -9.18 23.44
C THR A 414 0.67 -8.90 22.08
N ASN A 415 0.19 -9.94 21.40
CA ASN A 415 -0.33 -9.84 20.05
C ASN A 415 -1.86 -9.70 20.05
N LEU A 416 -2.36 -8.76 19.26
CA LEU A 416 -3.79 -8.60 18.97
C LEU A 416 -4.13 -9.31 17.66
N PHE A 417 -4.99 -10.31 17.73
CA PHE A 417 -5.55 -11.04 16.60
C PHE A 417 -6.86 -10.38 16.18
N VAL A 418 -7.01 -10.07 14.91
CA VAL A 418 -8.19 -9.38 14.35
C VAL A 418 -8.74 -10.18 13.19
N SER A 419 -10.00 -10.58 13.25
CA SER A 419 -10.71 -11.13 12.09
C SER A 419 -11.00 -10.02 11.08
N ASP A 420 -10.28 -10.04 9.98
CA ASP A 420 -10.45 -9.15 8.84
C ASP A 420 -11.36 -9.84 7.81
N THR A 421 -12.66 -9.83 8.11
CA THR A 421 -13.67 -10.79 7.61
C THR A 421 -13.86 -10.73 6.10
N PHE A 422 -14.00 -9.55 5.50
CA PHE A 422 -14.15 -9.41 4.05
C PHE A 422 -12.84 -9.69 3.28
N ASN A 423 -11.70 -9.59 3.96
CA ASN A 423 -10.40 -9.98 3.40
C ASN A 423 -10.04 -11.43 3.72
N ARG A 424 -10.92 -12.19 4.38
CA ARG A 424 -10.82 -13.66 4.61
C ARG A 424 -9.55 -14.07 5.36
N ARG A 425 -9.17 -13.31 6.38
CA ARG A 425 -7.91 -13.50 7.09
C ARG A 425 -8.02 -13.10 8.56
N VAL A 426 -7.04 -13.53 9.34
CA VAL A 426 -6.79 -12.97 10.67
C VAL A 426 -5.46 -12.25 10.64
N LEU A 427 -5.45 -10.96 10.92
CA LEU A 427 -4.25 -10.16 11.08
C LEU A 427 -3.76 -10.18 12.52
N VAL A 428 -2.44 -10.22 12.70
CA VAL A 428 -1.77 -10.21 14.00
C VAL A 428 -0.99 -8.91 14.13
N PHE A 429 -1.50 -8.01 14.95
CA PHE A 429 -0.84 -6.75 15.30
C PHE A 429 -0.01 -6.93 16.56
N THR A 430 1.20 -6.41 16.55
CA THR A 430 2.14 -6.53 17.67
C THR A 430 2.66 -5.13 18.04
N PRO A 431 2.54 -4.69 19.30
CA PRO A 431 3.11 -3.43 19.74
C PRO A 431 4.64 -3.47 19.66
N ALA A 432 5.25 -2.41 19.16
CA ALA A 432 6.70 -2.30 19.02
C ALA A 432 7.12 -0.82 18.94
N ASP A 433 8.42 -0.56 18.83
CA ASP A 433 8.96 0.80 18.75
C ASP A 433 8.67 1.43 17.36
N PRO A 434 8.01 2.59 17.25
CA PRO A 434 7.71 3.23 15.97
C PRO A 434 8.95 3.90 15.33
N LYS A 435 10.02 3.13 15.11
CA LYS A 435 11.31 3.60 14.57
C LYS A 435 11.24 4.00 13.09
N VAL A 436 10.37 3.36 12.33
CA VAL A 436 10.19 3.59 10.89
C VAL A 436 8.83 4.25 10.68
N PRO A 437 8.76 5.45 10.09
CA PRO A 437 7.49 6.07 9.77
C PRO A 437 6.76 5.33 8.63
N TYR A 438 5.47 5.60 8.44
CA TYR A 438 4.61 4.97 7.44
C TYR A 438 5.21 4.98 6.02
N THR A 439 5.82 6.10 5.60
CA THR A 439 6.48 6.24 4.29
C THR A 439 7.99 6.04 4.38
N GLY A 440 8.48 5.36 5.41
CA GLY A 440 9.92 5.22 5.67
C GLY A 440 10.65 4.24 4.76
N VAL A 441 9.93 3.31 4.10
CA VAL A 441 10.52 2.37 3.13
C VAL A 441 10.33 2.94 1.73
N ARG A 442 11.42 3.34 1.06
CA ARG A 442 11.38 4.13 -0.18
C ARG A 442 12.29 3.58 -1.25
N ASN A 443 11.99 3.87 -2.53
CA ASN A 443 12.94 3.67 -3.61
C ASN A 443 14.22 4.49 -3.34
N SER A 444 15.40 3.86 -3.34
CA SER A 444 16.66 4.52 -2.97
C SER A 444 17.10 5.59 -3.97
N ALA A 445 16.67 5.52 -5.21
CA ALA A 445 17.05 6.44 -6.27
C ALA A 445 16.10 7.65 -6.37
N SER A 446 14.81 7.49 -6.05
CA SER A 446 13.82 8.57 -6.17
C SER A 446 13.45 9.17 -4.81
N ARG A 447 12.84 10.37 -4.86
CA ARG A 447 12.17 11.04 -3.75
C ARG A 447 10.72 11.31 -4.13
N GLU A 448 9.87 11.57 -3.16
CA GLU A 448 8.53 12.09 -3.43
C GLU A 448 8.63 13.36 -4.28
N VAL A 449 7.87 13.39 -5.38
CA VAL A 449 7.84 14.51 -6.31
C VAL A 449 6.51 15.24 -6.17
N PHE A 450 6.55 16.58 -6.18
CA PHE A 450 5.37 17.41 -6.12
C PHE A 450 4.66 17.41 -7.48
N ALA A 451 3.33 17.28 -7.48
CA ALA A 451 2.54 17.46 -8.69
C ALA A 451 2.61 18.92 -9.15
N ILE A 452 2.71 19.12 -10.46
CA ILE A 452 2.85 20.45 -11.08
C ILE A 452 1.76 20.64 -12.13
N GLY A 453 1.23 21.87 -12.20
CA GLY A 453 0.36 22.36 -13.27
C GLY A 453 0.75 23.78 -13.66
N GLY A 454 0.09 24.33 -14.65
CA GLY A 454 0.37 25.70 -15.06
C GLY A 454 -0.76 26.34 -15.84
N VAL A 455 -0.82 27.66 -15.77
CA VAL A 455 -1.74 28.51 -16.57
C VAL A 455 -0.92 29.50 -17.39
N THR A 456 -0.93 29.36 -18.70
CA THR A 456 -0.21 30.24 -19.63
C THR A 456 -1.13 31.34 -20.11
N ILE A 457 -0.69 32.59 -19.99
CA ILE A 457 -1.42 33.80 -20.39
C ILE A 457 -0.92 34.26 -21.77
N GLY A 458 -1.87 34.53 -22.67
CA GLY A 458 -1.57 34.95 -24.05
C GLY A 458 -2.71 35.76 -24.68
N GLY A 459 -2.82 35.75 -26.00
CA GLY A 459 -3.86 36.49 -26.76
C GLY A 459 -3.58 37.95 -26.99
N VAL A 460 -4.59 38.80 -26.81
CA VAL A 460 -4.48 40.28 -26.94
C VAL A 460 -4.99 40.90 -25.65
N ILE A 461 -4.18 41.76 -25.03
CA ILE A 461 -4.52 42.40 -23.75
C ILE A 461 -5.55 43.49 -24.02
N LYS A 462 -6.67 43.44 -23.33
CA LYS A 462 -7.75 44.43 -23.36
C LYS A 462 -8.15 44.77 -21.91
N VAL A 463 -8.24 46.06 -21.64
CA VAL A 463 -8.71 46.55 -20.33
C VAL A 463 -10.12 46.01 -20.04
N ASP A 464 -10.37 45.63 -18.80
CA ASP A 464 -11.59 45.05 -18.31
C ASP A 464 -11.77 43.54 -18.63
N ASP A 465 -10.91 42.88 -19.40
CA ASP A 465 -10.88 41.41 -19.46
C ASP A 465 -10.58 40.83 -18.08
N GLU A 466 -11.21 39.72 -17.72
CA GLU A 466 -10.98 39.04 -16.44
C GLU A 466 -10.46 37.62 -16.66
N VAL A 467 -9.40 37.26 -15.95
CA VAL A 467 -8.83 35.91 -15.93
C VAL A 467 -9.11 35.32 -14.54
N THR A 468 -9.83 34.23 -14.49
CA THR A 468 -10.11 33.47 -13.26
C THR A 468 -9.40 32.14 -13.29
N VAL A 469 -8.47 31.91 -12.38
CA VAL A 469 -7.83 30.62 -12.13
C VAL A 469 -8.60 29.93 -11.00
N LYS A 470 -9.04 28.69 -11.23
CA LYS A 470 -9.74 27.90 -10.26
C LYS A 470 -8.91 26.68 -9.86
N ILE A 471 -8.66 26.53 -8.58
CA ILE A 471 -7.89 25.45 -7.96
C ILE A 471 -8.82 24.72 -6.99
N ASN A 472 -9.19 23.47 -7.31
CA ASN A 472 -10.28 22.78 -6.64
C ASN A 472 -11.56 23.65 -6.66
N ALA A 473 -12.10 24.01 -5.50
CA ALA A 473 -13.30 24.85 -5.39
C ALA A 473 -12.98 26.37 -5.24
N ARG A 474 -11.70 26.76 -5.23
CA ARG A 474 -11.28 28.15 -4.95
C ARG A 474 -10.97 28.92 -6.22
N GLU A 475 -11.43 30.17 -6.30
CA GLU A 475 -11.27 31.04 -7.46
C GLU A 475 -10.35 32.23 -7.16
N TYR A 476 -9.40 32.49 -8.07
CA TYR A 476 -8.46 33.59 -8.04
C TYR A 476 -8.65 34.45 -9.29
N LYS A 477 -9.21 35.66 -9.12
CA LYS A 477 -9.65 36.53 -10.22
C LYS A 477 -8.74 37.73 -10.36
N TYR A 478 -8.29 37.97 -11.57
CA TYR A 478 -7.56 39.16 -11.92
C TYR A 478 -8.25 39.88 -13.08
N LYS A 479 -8.56 41.16 -12.88
CA LYS A 479 -9.14 42.06 -13.89
C LYS A 479 -8.02 42.88 -14.52
N VAL A 480 -7.91 42.80 -15.84
CA VAL A 480 -6.88 43.49 -16.63
C VAL A 480 -7.07 45.01 -16.55
N VAL A 481 -5.99 45.71 -16.22
CA VAL A 481 -5.97 47.19 -16.13
C VAL A 481 -5.12 47.80 -17.23
N LYS A 482 -5.19 49.13 -17.36
CA LYS A 482 -4.40 49.88 -18.33
C LYS A 482 -2.90 49.65 -18.08
N ASP A 483 -2.13 49.47 -19.16
CA ASP A 483 -0.68 49.29 -19.18
C ASP A 483 -0.22 47.89 -18.66
N ASP A 484 -1.14 46.94 -18.49
CA ASP A 484 -0.78 45.56 -18.19
C ASP A 484 -0.01 44.90 -19.36
N THR A 485 0.87 43.98 -18.99
CA THR A 485 1.53 43.03 -19.89
C THR A 485 1.20 41.62 -19.44
N PHE A 486 1.40 40.59 -20.28
CA PHE A 486 1.18 39.19 -19.87
C PHE A 486 1.97 38.82 -18.63
N LYS A 487 3.18 39.39 -18.45
CA LYS A 487 3.99 39.17 -17.23
C LYS A 487 3.38 39.82 -16.01
N ILE A 488 2.74 41.00 -16.14
CA ILE A 488 2.06 41.66 -15.02
C ILE A 488 0.82 40.86 -14.63
N ILE A 489 0.00 40.42 -15.60
CA ILE A 489 -1.19 39.61 -15.36
C ILE A 489 -0.79 38.29 -14.67
N MET A 490 0.23 37.59 -15.18
CA MET A 490 0.77 36.37 -14.59
C MET A 490 1.25 36.59 -13.16
N GLN A 491 2.04 37.66 -12.91
CA GLN A 491 2.56 37.96 -11.57
C GLN A 491 1.43 38.34 -10.59
N ALA A 492 0.40 39.04 -11.06
CA ALA A 492 -0.76 39.39 -10.25
C ALA A 492 -1.53 38.13 -9.82
N LEU A 493 -1.73 37.16 -10.71
CA LEU A 493 -2.33 35.87 -10.39
C LEU A 493 -1.48 35.08 -9.38
N VAL A 494 -0.16 35.05 -9.55
CA VAL A 494 0.76 34.44 -8.58
C VAL A 494 0.60 35.09 -7.21
N ASN A 495 0.55 36.40 -7.16
CA ASN A 495 0.39 37.14 -5.92
C ASN A 495 -0.98 36.88 -5.24
N LEU A 496 -2.05 36.78 -6.03
CA LEU A 496 -3.40 36.45 -5.51
C LEU A 496 -3.44 35.03 -4.90
N ILE A 497 -2.90 34.03 -5.59
CA ILE A 497 -2.87 32.64 -5.12
C ILE A 497 -2.02 32.49 -3.87
N ASN A 498 -0.94 33.26 -3.75
CA ASN A 498 -0.05 33.22 -2.58
C ASN A 498 -0.40 34.26 -1.49
N ALA A 499 -1.48 35.04 -1.64
CA ALA A 499 -1.85 36.09 -0.67
C ALA A 499 -2.20 35.51 0.72
N GLY A 500 -1.87 36.23 1.78
CA GLY A 500 -2.12 35.79 3.15
C GLY A 500 -1.32 34.53 3.51
N SER A 501 -2.00 33.45 3.89
CA SER A 501 -1.39 32.12 4.12
C SER A 501 -1.13 31.35 2.82
N GLY A 502 -1.56 31.89 1.67
CA GLY A 502 -1.56 31.25 0.37
C GLY A 502 -2.66 30.22 0.18
N ASP A 503 -2.80 29.70 -1.03
CA ASP A 503 -3.68 28.56 -1.31
C ASP A 503 -3.23 27.35 -0.49
N PRO A 504 -4.14 26.61 0.20
CA PRO A 504 -3.76 25.49 1.06
C PRO A 504 -3.18 24.28 0.30
N ASP A 505 -3.52 24.11 -0.98
CA ASP A 505 -3.13 22.94 -1.75
C ASP A 505 -1.93 23.19 -2.66
N VAL A 506 -1.72 24.44 -3.12
CA VAL A 506 -0.64 24.76 -4.06
C VAL A 506 0.18 25.98 -3.65
N LEU A 507 1.41 26.02 -4.17
CA LEU A 507 2.28 27.19 -4.23
C LEU A 507 2.33 27.67 -5.67
N ALA A 508 2.02 28.95 -5.93
CA ALA A 508 2.15 29.55 -7.27
C ALA A 508 3.54 30.17 -7.46
N LEU A 509 4.13 29.91 -8.62
CA LEU A 509 5.45 30.40 -9.02
C LEU A 509 5.37 31.07 -10.42
N PRO A 510 6.11 32.18 -10.65
CA PRO A 510 6.09 32.83 -11.97
C PRO A 510 7.09 32.19 -12.93
N ASN A 511 6.64 31.85 -14.14
CA ASN A 511 7.50 31.55 -15.27
C ASN A 511 7.44 32.72 -16.25
N GLN A 512 8.37 33.66 -16.11
CA GLN A 512 8.39 34.92 -16.91
C GLN A 512 8.72 34.70 -18.36
N SER A 513 9.37 33.59 -18.74
CA SER A 513 9.79 33.33 -20.11
C SER A 513 8.60 33.10 -21.04
N ILE A 514 7.55 32.47 -20.56
CA ILE A 514 6.35 32.12 -21.33
C ILE A 514 5.06 32.69 -20.70
N SER A 515 5.18 33.63 -19.77
CA SER A 515 4.06 34.24 -19.04
C SER A 515 3.11 33.20 -18.43
N GLN A 516 3.67 32.21 -17.75
CA GLN A 516 2.93 31.10 -17.16
C GLN A 516 2.97 31.18 -15.63
N VAL A 517 1.81 31.02 -14.99
CA VAL A 517 1.71 30.69 -13.58
C VAL A 517 1.99 29.21 -13.42
N ILE A 518 3.08 28.82 -12.75
CA ILE A 518 3.35 27.44 -12.36
C ILE A 518 2.70 27.21 -11.00
N LEU A 519 1.97 26.12 -10.86
CA LEU A 519 1.34 25.66 -9.62
C LEU A 519 2.04 24.37 -9.18
N SER A 520 2.63 24.38 -8.00
CA SER A 520 3.23 23.20 -7.39
C SER A 520 2.36 22.77 -6.18
N ALA A 521 1.97 21.52 -6.11
CA ALA A 521 1.30 20.97 -4.93
C ALA A 521 2.14 21.25 -3.67
N ARG A 522 1.51 21.52 -2.53
CA ARG A 522 2.22 21.72 -1.25
C ARG A 522 2.62 20.40 -0.58
N VAL A 523 1.91 19.34 -0.91
CA VAL A 523 2.19 17.99 -0.44
C VAL A 523 2.79 17.18 -1.59
N ALA A 524 3.97 16.62 -1.35
CA ALA A 524 4.61 15.74 -2.32
C ALA A 524 3.86 14.40 -2.44
N GLY A 525 4.02 13.74 -3.57
CA GLY A 525 3.42 12.43 -3.84
C GLY A 525 2.20 12.49 -4.77
N GLU A 526 1.59 11.33 -4.99
CA GLU A 526 0.48 11.17 -5.94
C GLU A 526 -0.79 11.93 -5.55
N ALA A 527 -0.98 12.23 -4.28
CA ALA A 527 -2.15 13.00 -3.82
C ALA A 527 -2.28 14.36 -4.52
N GLY A 528 -1.16 14.99 -4.87
CA GLY A 528 -1.14 16.24 -5.62
C GLY A 528 -1.74 16.14 -7.02
N ASN A 529 -1.75 14.94 -7.63
CA ASN A 529 -2.31 14.73 -8.98
C ASN A 529 -3.85 14.86 -9.03
N ALA A 530 -4.51 14.83 -7.87
CA ALA A 530 -5.96 15.00 -7.77
C ALA A 530 -6.39 16.48 -7.68
N ILE A 531 -5.45 17.42 -7.52
CA ILE A 531 -5.75 18.85 -7.46
C ILE A 531 -6.23 19.31 -8.82
N THR A 532 -7.49 19.76 -8.90
CA THR A 532 -8.08 20.21 -10.17
C THR A 532 -7.64 21.62 -10.52
N LEU A 533 -7.46 21.86 -11.82
CA LEU A 533 -7.04 23.15 -12.38
C LEU A 533 -7.94 23.51 -13.56
N GLU A 534 -8.60 24.65 -13.45
CA GLU A 534 -9.45 25.21 -14.49
C GLU A 534 -9.13 26.71 -14.66
N VAL A 535 -9.33 27.23 -15.86
CA VAL A 535 -9.27 28.66 -16.12
C VAL A 535 -10.51 29.10 -16.88
N THR A 536 -11.09 30.19 -16.45
CA THR A 536 -12.22 30.84 -17.15
C THR A 536 -11.90 32.31 -17.44
N LEU A 537 -12.52 32.85 -18.47
CA LEU A 537 -12.34 34.21 -18.93
C LEU A 537 -13.69 34.91 -18.92
N SER A 538 -13.68 36.24 -18.80
CA SER A 538 -14.88 37.05 -18.98
C SER A 538 -15.44 36.93 -20.39
N ASP A 539 -16.75 37.18 -20.55
CA ASP A 539 -17.40 37.15 -21.86
C ASP A 539 -16.74 38.11 -22.86
N ALA A 540 -16.47 37.59 -24.07
CA ALA A 540 -15.78 38.31 -25.13
C ALA A 540 -14.37 38.82 -24.78
N ALA A 541 -13.69 38.18 -23.80
CA ALA A 541 -12.29 38.45 -23.53
C ALA A 541 -11.41 38.18 -24.75
N THR A 542 -10.41 39.06 -24.96
CA THR A 542 -9.39 38.91 -25.99
C THR A 542 -8.06 38.41 -25.44
N VAL A 543 -7.86 38.51 -24.14
CA VAL A 543 -6.82 37.76 -23.43
C VAL A 543 -7.16 36.28 -23.48
N THR A 544 -6.17 35.43 -23.62
CA THR A 544 -6.33 33.96 -23.55
C THR A 544 -5.59 33.39 -22.35
N ALA A 545 -6.14 32.35 -21.79
CA ALA A 545 -5.45 31.59 -20.74
C ALA A 545 -5.69 30.08 -20.97
N THR A 546 -4.64 29.28 -20.85
CA THR A 546 -4.71 27.84 -21.08
C THR A 546 -4.04 27.09 -19.94
N THR A 547 -4.68 26.02 -19.47
CA THR A 547 -4.10 25.13 -18.45
C THR A 547 -3.24 24.06 -19.11
N THR A 548 -2.27 23.53 -18.37
CA THR A 548 -1.47 22.35 -18.79
C THR A 548 -2.27 21.06 -18.76
N GLY A 549 -3.40 21.05 -18.08
CA GLY A 549 -4.34 19.93 -17.95
C GLY A 549 -5.47 20.25 -16.98
N ALA A 550 -6.44 19.36 -16.84
CA ALA A 550 -7.57 19.51 -15.93
C ALA A 550 -7.17 19.30 -14.45
N THR A 551 -6.01 18.68 -14.21
CA THR A 551 -5.43 18.48 -12.88
C THR A 551 -3.93 18.76 -12.93
N LEU A 552 -3.31 18.93 -11.77
CA LEU A 552 -1.86 18.86 -11.64
C LEU A 552 -1.39 17.42 -11.95
N THR A 553 -0.13 17.27 -12.38
CA THR A 553 0.44 15.98 -12.78
C THR A 553 1.89 15.84 -12.32
N GLY A 554 2.42 14.60 -12.37
CA GLY A 554 3.83 14.31 -12.09
C GLY A 554 4.15 14.13 -10.59
N GLY A 555 3.15 14.22 -9.70
CA GLY A 555 3.34 13.86 -8.30
C GLY A 555 3.62 12.36 -8.15
N GLN A 556 4.68 12.01 -7.41
CA GLN A 556 5.12 10.62 -7.24
C GLN A 556 5.36 10.29 -5.79
N ASP A 557 4.97 9.08 -5.41
CA ASP A 557 5.22 8.51 -4.10
C ASP A 557 6.40 7.52 -4.19
N ALA A 558 7.53 7.91 -3.62
CA ALA A 558 8.73 7.08 -3.57
C ALA A 558 8.57 5.84 -2.67
N ALA A 559 7.52 5.76 -1.87
CA ALA A 559 7.21 4.62 -1.01
C ALA A 559 6.48 3.48 -1.76
N ARG A 560 6.01 3.67 -3.00
CA ARG A 560 5.50 2.58 -3.85
C ARG A 560 6.68 1.85 -4.51
N LEU A 561 6.79 0.54 -4.31
CA LEU A 561 8.01 -0.20 -4.61
C LEU A 561 7.76 -1.36 -5.57
N ALA A 562 8.65 -1.51 -6.55
CA ALA A 562 8.68 -2.66 -7.45
C ALA A 562 9.58 -3.78 -6.88
N PRO A 563 9.26 -5.07 -7.13
CA PRO A 563 10.13 -6.18 -6.74
C PRO A 563 11.57 -6.00 -7.25
N GLY A 564 12.54 -6.36 -6.43
CA GLY A 564 13.97 -6.22 -6.76
C GLY A 564 14.55 -4.83 -6.61
N THR A 565 13.75 -3.80 -6.31
CA THR A 565 14.20 -2.42 -6.09
C THR A 565 15.22 -2.35 -4.95
N VAL A 566 16.27 -1.55 -5.13
CA VAL A 566 17.11 -1.12 -4.02
C VAL A 566 16.36 -0.04 -3.25
N VAL A 567 16.11 -0.29 -1.97
CA VAL A 567 15.32 0.56 -1.10
C VAL A 567 16.15 1.23 -0.02
N SER A 568 15.73 2.43 0.39
CA SER A 568 16.20 3.10 1.60
C SER A 568 15.09 3.05 2.64
N ILE A 569 15.41 2.51 3.83
CA ILE A 569 14.53 2.51 5.00
C ILE A 569 15.02 3.64 5.89
N VAL A 570 14.24 4.69 6.02
CA VAL A 570 14.53 5.87 6.81
C VAL A 570 13.81 5.79 8.15
N GLY A 571 14.50 6.13 9.23
CA GLY A 571 13.91 6.04 10.57
C GLY A 571 14.86 6.54 11.64
N GLU A 572 14.62 6.13 12.88
CA GLU A 572 15.43 6.50 14.03
C GLU A 572 15.92 5.26 14.77
N ARG A 573 17.13 5.32 15.31
CA ARG A 573 17.69 4.22 16.13
C ARG A 573 17.67 2.86 15.43
N LEU A 574 17.89 2.86 14.09
CA LEU A 574 17.81 1.65 13.27
C LEU A 574 19.03 0.74 13.48
N ALA A 575 20.21 1.33 13.76
CA ALA A 575 21.45 0.65 14.07
C ALA A 575 22.27 1.45 15.10
N ASP A 576 23.21 0.81 15.79
CA ASP A 576 24.12 1.51 16.72
C ASP A 576 25.24 2.26 15.97
N THR A 577 25.67 1.74 14.82
CA THR A 577 26.78 2.27 14.02
C THR A 577 26.49 2.16 12.53
N THR A 578 27.27 2.88 11.72
CA THR A 578 27.20 2.75 10.26
C THR A 578 28.13 1.63 9.79
N VAL A 579 27.55 0.67 9.07
CA VAL A 579 28.27 -0.47 8.47
C VAL A 579 27.76 -0.67 7.05
N SER A 580 28.68 -0.89 6.10
CA SER A 580 28.36 -1.21 4.70
C SER A 580 28.77 -2.64 4.34
N ALA A 581 28.02 -3.25 3.45
CA ALA A 581 28.42 -4.52 2.83
C ALA A 581 29.71 -4.32 1.99
N PRO A 582 30.49 -5.37 1.74
CA PRO A 582 31.69 -5.27 0.86
C PRO A 582 31.29 -4.76 -0.53
N GLU A 583 32.05 -3.82 -1.10
CA GLU A 583 31.75 -3.18 -2.41
C GLU A 583 31.58 -4.17 -3.57
N LYS A 584 32.26 -5.31 -3.53
CA LYS A 584 32.23 -6.35 -4.56
C LYS A 584 31.60 -7.66 -4.06
N ALA A 585 30.61 -7.54 -3.17
CA ALA A 585 29.92 -8.73 -2.70
C ALA A 585 29.09 -9.36 -3.84
N GLU A 586 29.37 -10.60 -4.19
CA GLU A 586 28.53 -11.39 -5.12
C GLU A 586 27.17 -11.75 -4.50
N VAL A 587 27.17 -11.86 -3.16
CA VAL A 587 25.97 -12.10 -2.33
C VAL A 587 25.99 -11.12 -1.17
N LEU A 588 24.92 -10.33 -1.06
CA LEU A 588 24.75 -9.39 0.05
C LEU A 588 24.44 -10.13 1.36
N PRO A 589 24.98 -9.65 2.49
CA PRO A 589 24.63 -10.17 3.80
C PRO A 589 23.16 -9.89 4.14
N ARG A 590 22.50 -10.81 4.84
CA ARG A 590 21.15 -10.62 5.39
C ARG A 590 21.16 -10.12 6.83
N GLU A 591 22.32 -10.02 7.43
CA GLU A 591 22.61 -9.36 8.71
C GLU A 591 23.83 -8.47 8.55
N LEU A 592 23.74 -7.24 9.05
CA LEU A 592 24.82 -6.27 8.98
C LEU A 592 24.80 -5.39 10.25
N GLY A 593 25.91 -5.32 10.98
CA GLY A 593 26.00 -4.53 12.21
C GLY A 593 24.95 -4.87 13.27
N GLY A 594 24.52 -6.15 13.38
CA GLY A 594 23.46 -6.60 14.27
C GLY A 594 22.04 -6.29 13.80
N VAL A 595 21.89 -5.73 12.59
CA VAL A 595 20.59 -5.38 12.02
C VAL A 595 20.12 -6.45 11.06
N ARG A 596 18.84 -6.80 11.15
CA ARG A 596 18.10 -7.61 10.17
C ARG A 596 16.80 -6.87 9.79
N VAL A 597 16.46 -6.91 8.54
CA VAL A 597 15.19 -6.37 8.02
C VAL A 597 14.38 -7.51 7.45
N TYR A 598 13.09 -7.52 7.75
CA TYR A 598 12.13 -8.49 7.24
C TYR A 598 11.09 -7.76 6.41
N ILE A 599 10.85 -8.22 5.18
CA ILE A 599 9.76 -7.77 4.32
C ILE A 599 8.96 -9.01 3.93
N ASP A 600 7.65 -9.01 4.17
CA ASP A 600 6.78 -10.20 4.05
C ASP A 600 7.24 -11.39 4.93
N GLY A 601 7.99 -11.09 5.98
CA GLY A 601 8.69 -12.09 6.80
C GLY A 601 10.00 -12.61 6.19
N ILE A 602 10.31 -12.28 4.95
CA ILE A 602 11.57 -12.62 4.28
C ILE A 602 12.70 -11.74 4.83
N GLN A 603 13.75 -12.36 5.31
CA GLN A 603 14.95 -11.64 5.72
C GLN A 603 15.67 -11.10 4.48
N VAL A 604 15.69 -9.76 4.32
CA VAL A 604 16.20 -9.13 3.11
C VAL A 604 17.72 -8.90 3.15
N PRO A 605 18.38 -8.86 1.98
CA PRO A 605 19.81 -8.53 1.88
C PRO A 605 20.07 -7.03 2.10
N LEU A 606 21.16 -6.72 2.80
CA LEU A 606 21.52 -5.39 3.25
C LEU A 606 22.76 -4.87 2.52
N LEU A 607 22.71 -3.62 2.05
CA LEU A 607 23.85 -2.92 1.46
C LEU A 607 24.53 -2.02 2.48
N MET A 608 23.76 -1.36 3.35
CA MET A 608 24.28 -0.45 4.37
C MET A 608 23.27 -0.34 5.50
N VAL A 609 23.76 -0.19 6.71
CA VAL A 609 22.96 0.15 7.90
C VAL A 609 23.59 1.34 8.60
N SER A 610 22.75 2.21 9.14
CA SER A 610 23.15 3.35 9.97
C SER A 610 22.05 3.65 11.00
N PRO A 611 22.29 4.54 11.99
CA PRO A 611 21.27 4.91 12.97
C PRO A 611 19.97 5.48 12.36
N THR A 612 20.05 6.08 11.17
CA THR A 612 18.92 6.79 10.54
C THR A 612 18.50 6.22 9.19
N GLN A 613 19.29 5.31 8.60
CA GLN A 613 19.01 4.77 7.28
C GLN A 613 19.55 3.35 7.12
N ILE A 614 18.79 2.50 6.45
CA ILE A 614 19.21 1.18 5.98
C ILE A 614 18.98 1.13 4.48
N ASN A 615 20.00 0.69 3.71
CA ASN A 615 19.82 0.37 2.30
C ASN A 615 19.76 -1.15 2.13
N ALA A 616 18.73 -1.62 1.47
CA ALA A 616 18.42 -3.04 1.29
C ALA A 616 17.87 -3.30 -0.11
N GLN A 617 17.80 -4.56 -0.52
CA GLN A 617 17.07 -4.94 -1.73
C GLN A 617 15.70 -5.52 -1.35
N LEU A 618 14.64 -5.00 -1.97
CA LEU A 618 13.30 -5.57 -1.88
C LEU A 618 13.29 -6.97 -2.51
N PRO A 619 12.71 -7.99 -1.87
CA PRO A 619 12.71 -9.33 -2.41
C PRO A 619 11.96 -9.43 -3.76
N TRP A 620 12.48 -10.22 -4.68
CA TRP A 620 11.78 -10.58 -5.91
C TRP A 620 10.56 -11.45 -5.63
N GLU A 621 10.58 -12.17 -4.54
CA GLU A 621 9.56 -13.09 -4.06
C GLU A 621 8.21 -12.40 -3.76
N VAL A 622 8.20 -11.08 -3.49
CA VAL A 622 6.95 -10.31 -3.29
C VAL A 622 6.22 -9.95 -4.60
N SER A 623 6.73 -10.41 -5.74
CA SER A 623 6.11 -10.16 -7.04
C SER A 623 4.65 -10.62 -7.10
N GLY A 624 3.77 -9.75 -7.60
CA GLY A 624 2.32 -9.98 -7.72
C GLY A 624 1.54 -9.68 -6.44
N ALA A 625 2.19 -9.33 -5.32
CA ALA A 625 1.52 -8.69 -4.18
C ALA A 625 1.39 -7.18 -4.43
N GLN A 626 0.38 -6.55 -3.82
CA GLN A 626 0.16 -5.11 -3.89
C GLN A 626 0.50 -4.42 -2.57
N SER A 627 0.74 -5.18 -1.51
CA SER A 627 1.20 -4.70 -0.22
C SER A 627 1.96 -5.82 0.51
N SER A 628 2.91 -5.41 1.31
CA SER A 628 3.63 -6.24 2.27
C SER A 628 3.84 -5.45 3.56
N ASN A 629 4.55 -6.01 4.52
CA ASN A 629 5.02 -5.30 5.71
C ASN A 629 6.54 -5.25 5.76
N ALA A 630 7.10 -4.29 6.49
CA ALA A 630 8.52 -4.23 6.81
C ALA A 630 8.73 -4.10 8.32
N ILE A 631 9.73 -4.79 8.82
CA ILE A 631 10.14 -4.79 10.24
C ILE A 631 11.66 -4.72 10.31
N VAL A 632 12.17 -3.86 11.18
CA VAL A 632 13.61 -3.76 11.49
C VAL A 632 13.87 -4.34 12.87
N ARG A 633 14.73 -5.35 12.95
CA ARG A 633 15.22 -5.95 14.19
C ARG A 633 16.69 -5.63 14.37
N THR A 634 17.03 -5.04 15.49
CA THR A 634 18.39 -4.63 15.82
C THR A 634 18.85 -5.31 17.11
N VAL A 635 19.98 -5.96 17.06
CA VAL A 635 20.70 -6.49 18.23
C VAL A 635 21.84 -5.51 18.53
N GLY A 636 21.61 -4.64 19.49
CA GLY A 636 22.54 -3.60 19.88
C GLY A 636 23.10 -3.77 21.28
N ALA A 637 23.88 -2.79 21.74
CA ALA A 637 24.48 -2.78 23.07
C ALA A 637 23.43 -2.86 24.21
N ASN A 638 22.22 -2.35 23.98
CA ASN A 638 21.12 -2.34 24.96
C ASN A 638 20.13 -3.50 24.79
N GLY A 639 20.49 -4.53 24.03
CA GLY A 639 19.64 -5.71 23.79
C GLY A 639 18.98 -5.71 22.42
N VAL A 640 17.91 -6.49 22.29
CA VAL A 640 17.13 -6.63 21.05
C VAL A 640 16.01 -5.61 21.02
N THR A 641 15.97 -4.82 19.97
CA THR A 641 14.86 -3.91 19.68
C THR A 641 14.21 -4.26 18.32
N VAL A 642 12.91 -4.01 18.20
CA VAL A 642 12.15 -4.30 16.99
C VAL A 642 11.25 -3.09 16.66
N SER A 643 11.20 -2.71 15.38
CA SER A 643 10.29 -1.66 14.93
C SER A 643 8.85 -2.15 14.89
N SER A 644 7.89 -1.24 15.04
CA SER A 644 6.52 -1.49 14.58
C SER A 644 6.55 -1.92 13.12
N ALA A 645 5.66 -2.83 12.74
CA ALA A 645 5.50 -3.18 11.33
C ALA A 645 4.92 -1.97 10.56
N VAL A 646 5.52 -1.65 9.42
CA VAL A 646 5.02 -0.61 8.52
C VAL A 646 4.58 -1.25 7.20
N ALA A 647 3.51 -0.72 6.60
CA ALA A 647 3.06 -1.19 5.29
C ALA A 647 4.05 -0.78 4.19
N VAL A 648 4.25 -1.67 3.25
CA VAL A 648 5.06 -1.47 2.04
C VAL A 648 4.13 -1.63 0.83
N PRO A 649 3.62 -0.54 0.25
CA PRO A 649 2.84 -0.60 -0.98
C PRO A 649 3.69 -1.13 -2.13
N LEU A 650 3.16 -2.11 -2.87
CA LEU A 650 3.86 -2.78 -3.96
C LEU A 650 3.18 -2.48 -5.30
N ILE A 651 4.00 -2.34 -6.33
CA ILE A 651 3.57 -2.12 -7.72
C ILE A 651 4.51 -2.88 -8.66
N ALA A 652 4.07 -3.16 -9.88
CA ALA A 652 4.88 -3.94 -10.83
C ALA A 652 6.19 -3.23 -11.22
N GLN A 653 6.13 -1.91 -11.42
CA GLN A 653 7.28 -1.06 -11.74
C GLN A 653 7.11 0.34 -11.11
N ASN A 654 8.20 0.90 -10.62
CA ASN A 654 8.31 2.30 -10.16
C ASN A 654 9.76 2.77 -10.38
N PRO A 655 10.11 3.25 -11.59
CA PRO A 655 11.47 3.58 -11.96
C PRO A 655 12.03 4.73 -11.12
N GLY A 656 13.30 4.61 -10.71
CA GLY A 656 14.05 5.68 -10.08
C GLY A 656 15.44 5.78 -10.69
N ILE A 657 15.85 6.98 -11.12
CA ILE A 657 17.19 7.27 -11.63
C ILE A 657 18.08 7.65 -10.45
N TYR A 658 19.27 7.02 -10.35
CA TYR A 658 20.24 7.41 -9.35
C TYR A 658 20.75 8.83 -9.58
N ALA A 659 20.82 9.60 -8.51
CA ALA A 659 21.24 10.99 -8.50
C ALA A 659 22.18 11.30 -7.32
N ALA A 660 23.01 12.30 -7.48
CA ALA A 660 23.86 12.81 -6.41
C ALA A 660 23.01 13.43 -5.28
N ASP A 661 23.61 13.63 -4.12
CA ASP A 661 22.95 14.33 -3.03
C ASP A 661 22.72 15.81 -3.37
N GLY A 662 21.68 16.38 -2.77
CA GLY A 662 21.33 17.78 -2.99
C GLY A 662 19.80 18.02 -3.06
N PRO A 663 19.39 19.27 -3.34
CA PRO A 663 17.98 19.61 -3.56
C PRO A 663 17.50 19.09 -4.93
N ASP A 664 16.22 18.73 -5.03
CA ASP A 664 15.62 18.35 -6.32
C ASP A 664 15.35 19.58 -7.21
N PRO A 665 15.51 19.43 -8.55
CA PRO A 665 15.98 18.25 -9.27
C PRO A 665 17.50 18.05 -9.12
N ARG A 666 17.90 16.84 -8.71
CA ARG A 666 19.30 16.49 -8.41
C ARG A 666 20.11 16.20 -9.69
N PRO A 667 21.45 16.41 -9.67
CA PRO A 667 22.32 15.91 -10.72
C PRO A 667 22.24 14.39 -10.85
N GLY A 668 21.95 13.89 -12.03
CA GLY A 668 21.90 12.46 -12.33
C GLY A 668 23.28 11.81 -12.29
N VAL A 669 23.36 10.57 -11.76
CA VAL A 669 24.57 9.73 -11.88
C VAL A 669 24.53 9.06 -13.24
N ILE A 670 25.01 9.79 -14.26
CA ILE A 670 24.92 9.45 -15.67
C ILE A 670 26.30 9.45 -16.31
N PHE A 671 26.50 8.55 -17.27
CA PHE A 671 27.79 8.35 -17.89
C PHE A 671 27.69 8.43 -19.42
N HIS A 672 28.78 8.84 -20.09
CA HIS A 672 28.90 8.75 -21.53
C HIS A 672 28.87 7.30 -21.99
N GLY A 673 28.01 6.96 -22.94
CA GLY A 673 27.75 5.60 -23.38
C GLY A 673 28.49 5.18 -24.64
N SER A 674 29.14 6.10 -25.34
CA SER A 674 29.65 5.86 -26.66
C SER A 674 31.15 6.14 -26.74
N SER A 675 31.97 5.08 -26.87
CA SER A 675 33.35 5.19 -27.33
C SER A 675 33.46 5.25 -28.89
N PHE A 676 32.34 5.00 -29.60
CA PHE A 676 32.27 5.00 -31.07
C PHE A 676 31.30 6.10 -31.49
N ALA A 677 31.67 6.82 -32.58
CA ALA A 677 30.73 7.74 -33.20
C ALA A 677 29.53 6.93 -33.77
N THR A 678 28.32 7.45 -33.54
CA THR A 678 27.08 6.80 -33.96
C THR A 678 26.16 7.75 -34.71
N GLY A 679 25.23 7.20 -35.48
CA GLY A 679 24.13 7.92 -36.11
C GLY A 679 22.93 6.97 -36.23
N THR A 680 21.73 7.50 -36.16
CA THR A 680 20.50 6.70 -36.19
C THR A 680 19.62 7.09 -37.35
N ILE A 681 19.04 6.08 -38.03
CA ILE A 681 18.07 6.28 -39.10
C ILE A 681 16.79 5.54 -38.74
N SER A 682 15.68 6.26 -38.74
CA SER A 682 14.33 5.69 -38.52
C SER A 682 13.75 5.22 -39.87
N VAL A 683 13.01 4.12 -39.84
CA VAL A 683 12.22 3.58 -40.95
C VAL A 683 10.75 3.60 -40.53
N ASP A 684 9.99 4.55 -41.07
CA ASP A 684 8.62 4.88 -40.69
C ASP A 684 7.67 4.84 -41.90
N GLY A 685 6.42 5.31 -41.72
CA GLY A 685 5.41 5.37 -42.78
C GLY A 685 4.74 4.04 -43.08
N THR A 686 4.42 3.79 -44.34
CA THR A 686 3.81 2.54 -44.80
C THR A 686 4.64 1.94 -45.94
N SER A 687 4.85 0.60 -45.88
CA SER A 687 5.63 -0.10 -46.92
C SER A 687 4.77 -0.41 -48.13
N LYS A 688 5.29 -0.05 -49.32
CA LYS A 688 4.67 -0.35 -50.61
C LYS A 688 5.69 -0.96 -51.56
N LYS A 689 5.23 -1.85 -52.44
CA LYS A 689 6.08 -2.44 -53.48
C LYS A 689 6.68 -1.33 -54.36
N ASP A 690 7.94 -1.51 -54.77
CA ASP A 690 8.75 -0.57 -55.53
C ASP A 690 9.15 0.73 -54.78
N ASP A 691 8.85 0.86 -53.48
CA ASP A 691 9.49 1.87 -52.67
C ASP A 691 10.99 1.62 -52.59
N VAL A 692 11.79 2.66 -52.81
CA VAL A 692 13.26 2.57 -52.71
C VAL A 692 13.75 3.39 -51.52
N ALA A 693 14.33 2.69 -50.55
CA ALA A 693 14.91 3.26 -49.34
C ALA A 693 16.43 3.31 -49.49
N THR A 694 17.04 4.49 -49.43
CA THR A 694 18.48 4.70 -49.58
C THR A 694 19.10 5.39 -48.38
N ILE A 695 20.16 4.79 -47.85
CA ILE A 695 21.04 5.39 -46.82
C ILE A 695 22.37 5.76 -47.53
N THR A 696 22.82 7.00 -47.30
CA THR A 696 24.11 7.49 -47.79
C THR A 696 25.06 7.66 -46.59
N ILE A 697 26.25 7.08 -46.67
CA ILE A 697 27.34 7.19 -45.67
C ILE A 697 28.54 7.78 -46.39
N ALA A 698 28.95 9.01 -45.98
CA ALA A 698 29.87 9.85 -46.77
C ALA A 698 29.35 10.00 -48.21
N ASP A 699 30.00 9.40 -49.18
CA ASP A 699 29.65 9.40 -50.58
C ASP A 699 29.06 8.06 -51.10
N ARG A 700 28.87 7.06 -50.20
CA ARG A 700 28.45 5.71 -50.54
C ARG A 700 26.94 5.54 -50.32
N ASN A 701 26.25 5.02 -51.34
CA ASN A 701 24.81 4.79 -51.29
C ASN A 701 24.47 3.32 -51.08
N TYR A 702 23.56 3.02 -50.15
CA TYR A 702 23.05 1.70 -49.84
C TYR A 702 21.53 1.73 -49.98
N SER A 703 21.03 1.06 -51.05
CA SER A 703 19.61 1.10 -51.42
C SER A 703 18.94 -0.26 -51.31
N TYR A 704 17.73 -0.28 -50.82
CA TYR A 704 16.84 -1.44 -50.85
C TYR A 704 15.53 -1.09 -51.54
N THR A 705 15.11 -1.91 -52.51
CA THR A 705 13.81 -1.82 -53.16
C THR A 705 12.85 -2.83 -52.56
N VAL A 706 11.67 -2.41 -52.15
CA VAL A 706 10.65 -3.28 -51.55
C VAL A 706 10.09 -4.21 -52.62
N GLU A 707 10.28 -5.55 -52.44
CA GLU A 707 9.99 -6.58 -53.42
C GLU A 707 8.54 -7.12 -53.35
N GLU A 708 7.90 -7.17 -52.19
CA GLU A 708 6.54 -7.71 -52.00
C GLU A 708 5.77 -7.10 -50.83
N ASP A 709 4.40 -7.06 -51.00
CA ASP A 709 3.46 -6.49 -49.99
C ASP A 709 2.89 -7.49 -49.00
N THR A 710 3.24 -8.78 -49.08
CA THR A 710 2.60 -9.83 -48.26
C THR A 710 3.44 -10.31 -47.11
N VAL A 711 3.01 -10.02 -45.87
CA VAL A 711 3.43 -10.72 -44.64
C VAL A 711 2.18 -11.14 -43.87
N THR A 712 1.93 -12.43 -43.76
CA THR A 712 0.89 -12.98 -42.90
C THR A 712 1.56 -13.63 -41.69
N ASN A 713 1.37 -13.06 -40.48
CA ASN A 713 1.10 -13.72 -39.20
C ASN A 713 1.51 -12.89 -37.99
N GLY A 714 0.57 -12.80 -37.02
CA GLY A 714 0.80 -12.80 -35.58
C GLY A 714 1.12 -11.46 -34.89
N GLY A 715 0.14 -10.78 -34.32
CA GLY A 715 0.30 -9.93 -33.14
C GLY A 715 0.82 -8.48 -33.32
N LEU A 716 1.78 -8.23 -34.18
CA LEU A 716 2.19 -6.90 -34.63
C LEU A 716 1.39 -6.51 -35.87
N SER A 717 1.13 -5.22 -36.09
CA SER A 717 0.51 -4.78 -37.33
C SER A 717 1.37 -5.23 -38.53
N ASP A 718 0.75 -5.69 -39.61
CA ASP A 718 1.42 -6.13 -40.84
C ASP A 718 2.44 -5.07 -41.34
N ASN A 719 2.12 -3.80 -41.17
CA ASN A 719 3.02 -2.68 -41.50
C ASN A 719 4.30 -2.67 -40.67
N GLN A 720 4.23 -2.93 -39.35
CA GLN A 720 5.44 -2.96 -38.49
C GLN A 720 6.41 -4.05 -38.92
N LEU A 721 5.90 -5.23 -39.27
CA LEU A 721 6.73 -6.35 -39.80
C LEU A 721 7.39 -5.98 -41.12
N LYS A 722 6.66 -5.30 -42.01
CA LYS A 722 7.19 -4.82 -43.31
C LYS A 722 8.28 -3.75 -43.12
N LEU A 723 8.09 -2.79 -42.23
CA LEU A 723 9.10 -1.79 -41.88
C LEU A 723 10.33 -2.43 -41.25
N ALA A 724 10.16 -3.42 -40.37
CA ALA A 724 11.28 -4.18 -39.82
C ALA A 724 12.06 -4.94 -40.92
N LYS A 725 11.40 -5.52 -41.91
CA LYS A 725 12.04 -6.17 -43.07
C LYS A 725 12.88 -5.18 -43.90
N ILE A 726 12.39 -3.93 -44.10
CA ILE A 726 13.16 -2.87 -44.78
C ILE A 726 14.41 -2.55 -43.97
N ARG A 727 14.28 -2.35 -42.64
CA ARG A 727 15.40 -2.13 -41.71
C ARG A 727 16.44 -3.24 -41.85
N ASP A 728 16.03 -4.47 -41.74
CA ASP A 728 16.93 -5.61 -41.72
C ASP A 728 17.67 -5.80 -43.10
N ASN A 729 17.00 -5.54 -44.20
CA ASN A 729 17.63 -5.56 -45.53
C ASN A 729 18.66 -4.42 -45.71
N LEU A 730 18.35 -3.21 -45.26
CA LEU A 730 19.32 -2.10 -45.32
C LEU A 730 20.54 -2.41 -44.43
N ILE A 731 20.34 -2.96 -43.21
CA ILE A 731 21.44 -3.41 -42.36
C ILE A 731 22.28 -4.48 -43.07
N ARG A 732 21.63 -5.46 -43.68
CA ARG A 732 22.32 -6.52 -44.44
C ARG A 732 23.13 -5.95 -45.62
N ILE A 733 22.57 -5.01 -46.36
CA ILE A 733 23.24 -4.39 -47.51
C ILE A 733 24.47 -3.58 -47.08
N ILE A 734 24.37 -2.76 -46.03
CA ILE A 734 25.49 -1.97 -45.50
C ILE A 734 26.62 -2.89 -44.99
N ASN A 735 26.26 -4.01 -44.40
CA ASN A 735 27.23 -4.95 -43.81
C ASN A 735 27.68 -6.08 -44.78
N ALA A 736 27.17 -6.11 -46.03
CA ALA A 736 27.53 -7.14 -47.02
C ALA A 736 28.95 -6.94 -47.57
N ASN A 737 29.57 -8.03 -48.06
CA ASN A 737 30.88 -8.01 -48.76
C ASN A 737 32.02 -7.30 -48.00
N GLY A 738 32.12 -7.58 -46.67
CA GLY A 738 33.09 -6.93 -45.78
C GLY A 738 32.56 -5.65 -45.12
N GLY A 739 31.40 -5.19 -45.56
CA GLY A 739 30.68 -4.04 -44.99
C GLY A 739 31.21 -2.69 -45.40
N ASP A 740 30.54 -1.64 -45.00
CA ASP A 740 31.03 -0.27 -45.17
C ASP A 740 32.37 -0.08 -44.42
N PRO A 741 33.38 0.61 -45.02
CA PRO A 741 34.71 0.72 -44.41
C PRO A 741 34.74 1.47 -43.08
N ASP A 742 33.82 2.39 -42.87
CA ASP A 742 33.83 3.29 -41.72
C ASP A 742 32.82 2.89 -40.66
N VAL A 743 31.70 2.26 -41.04
CA VAL A 743 30.64 1.94 -40.10
C VAL A 743 30.22 0.47 -40.18
N VAL A 744 29.57 0.05 -39.12
CA VAL A 744 28.74 -1.17 -39.05
C VAL A 744 27.29 -0.75 -38.77
N ALA A 745 26.34 -1.32 -39.53
CA ALA A 745 24.92 -1.07 -39.30
C ALA A 745 24.35 -2.11 -38.33
N LEU A 746 23.58 -1.67 -37.35
CA LEU A 746 23.01 -2.50 -36.28
C LEU A 746 21.52 -2.15 -36.10
N PRO A 747 20.65 -3.08 -35.69
CA PRO A 747 19.31 -2.73 -35.25
C PRO A 747 19.38 -1.88 -33.97
N ALA A 748 18.49 -0.89 -33.81
CA ALA A 748 18.48 0.00 -32.66
C ALA A 748 17.11 0.07 -31.99
N GLY A 749 17.06 -0.32 -30.73
CA GLY A 749 15.86 -0.26 -29.90
C GLY A 749 14.73 -1.17 -30.36
N VAL A 750 13.54 -0.96 -29.79
CA VAL A 750 12.30 -1.71 -30.10
C VAL A 750 11.57 -1.21 -31.34
N PHE A 751 11.99 -0.07 -31.88
CA PHE A 751 11.43 0.52 -33.10
C PHE A 751 12.21 0.12 -34.36
N THR A 752 11.64 0.39 -35.53
CA THR A 752 12.27 0.10 -36.84
C THR A 752 13.40 1.09 -37.14
N ARG A 753 14.48 1.04 -36.31
CA ARG A 753 15.63 1.93 -36.43
C ARG A 753 16.92 1.19 -36.75
N ILE A 754 17.80 1.87 -37.49
CA ILE A 754 19.13 1.44 -37.85
C ILE A 754 20.14 2.35 -37.16
N ARG A 755 21.03 1.76 -36.35
CA ARG A 755 22.19 2.45 -35.79
C ARG A 755 23.40 2.21 -36.70
N LEU A 756 23.97 3.27 -37.18
CA LEU A 756 25.27 3.27 -37.85
C LEU A 756 26.32 3.56 -36.77
N GLN A 757 27.23 2.64 -36.56
CA GLN A 757 28.30 2.77 -35.54
C GLN A 757 29.66 2.72 -36.23
N ALA A 758 30.52 3.69 -35.90
CA ALA A 758 31.90 3.71 -36.40
C ALA A 758 32.62 2.40 -36.09
N ARG A 759 33.44 1.90 -37.01
CA ARG A 759 34.23 0.66 -36.83
C ARG A 759 35.40 0.86 -35.88
N ARG A 760 35.88 2.09 -35.68
CA ARG A 760 36.99 2.43 -34.78
C ARG A 760 36.48 3.28 -33.63
N PRO A 761 36.94 3.01 -32.41
CA PRO A 761 36.63 3.85 -31.26
C PRO A 761 37.36 5.21 -31.39
N GLY A 762 36.81 6.20 -30.68
CA GLY A 762 37.37 7.56 -30.63
C GLY A 762 36.67 8.56 -31.55
N PRO A 763 37.07 9.82 -31.47
CA PRO A 763 36.40 10.93 -32.15
C PRO A 763 36.67 11.07 -33.66
N ASP A 764 37.56 10.25 -34.26
CA ASP A 764 38.05 10.43 -35.63
C ASP A 764 36.95 10.39 -36.71
N LEU A 765 35.85 9.66 -36.43
CA LEU A 765 34.70 9.57 -37.32
C LEU A 765 33.52 10.45 -36.88
N ASN A 766 33.70 11.28 -35.83
CA ASN A 766 32.73 12.32 -35.54
C ASN A 766 32.67 13.29 -36.73
N GLY A 767 31.45 13.59 -37.18
CA GLY A 767 31.24 14.44 -38.34
C GLY A 767 31.20 13.71 -39.70
N LEU A 768 31.39 12.36 -39.74
CA LEU A 768 31.19 11.60 -40.98
C LEU A 768 29.74 11.79 -41.47
N PRO A 769 29.51 12.35 -42.68
CA PRO A 769 28.17 12.66 -43.18
C PRO A 769 27.30 11.40 -43.33
N ILE A 770 26.08 11.47 -42.88
CA ILE A 770 25.04 10.48 -43.12
C ILE A 770 23.74 11.14 -43.58
N SER A 771 23.04 10.50 -44.50
CA SER A 771 21.71 10.96 -44.91
C SER A 771 20.83 9.77 -45.31
N ALA A 772 19.55 10.02 -45.35
CA ALA A 772 18.55 9.05 -45.76
C ALA A 772 17.58 9.68 -46.76
N LYS A 773 17.19 8.95 -47.78
CA LYS A 773 16.21 9.40 -48.79
C LYS A 773 15.39 8.21 -49.29
N VAL A 774 14.25 8.55 -49.88
CA VAL A 774 13.36 7.61 -50.55
C VAL A 774 13.02 8.14 -51.94
N ASN A 775 12.52 7.27 -52.82
CA ASN A 775 12.06 7.74 -54.14
C ASN A 775 10.79 8.60 -54.02
N ASP A 776 10.52 9.46 -55.00
CA ASP A 776 9.45 10.49 -54.96
C ASP A 776 8.03 9.90 -54.79
N THR A 777 7.82 8.62 -55.12
CA THR A 777 6.53 7.92 -55.02
C THR A 777 6.42 7.01 -53.78
N ALA A 778 7.44 7.00 -52.92
CA ALA A 778 7.51 6.12 -51.80
C ALA A 778 6.51 6.46 -50.70
N SER A 779 5.95 5.46 -50.09
CA SER A 779 5.10 5.56 -48.91
C SER A 779 5.90 5.30 -47.63
N VAL A 780 7.07 4.68 -47.70
CA VAL A 780 8.02 4.56 -46.60
C VAL A 780 8.75 5.89 -46.39
N ILE A 781 9.04 6.19 -45.11
CA ILE A 781 9.75 7.39 -44.68
C ILE A 781 11.07 6.98 -44.04
N LEU A 782 12.16 7.51 -44.50
CA LEU A 782 13.47 7.39 -43.85
C LEU A 782 13.91 8.73 -43.31
N THR A 783 14.26 8.76 -42.03
CA THR A 783 14.72 9.99 -41.36
C THR A 783 16.05 9.72 -40.65
N ALA A 784 17.10 10.43 -41.03
CA ALA A 784 18.35 10.47 -40.30
C ALA A 784 18.19 11.42 -39.09
N THR A 785 18.46 10.94 -37.90
CA THR A 785 18.36 11.75 -36.66
C THR A 785 19.42 12.87 -36.67
N ASN A 786 20.60 12.59 -37.22
CA ASN A 786 21.71 13.53 -37.38
C ASN A 786 22.15 13.55 -38.84
N SER A 787 22.76 14.66 -39.26
CA SER A 787 23.38 14.77 -40.59
C SER A 787 24.77 14.15 -40.66
N SER A 788 25.33 13.69 -39.57
CA SER A 788 26.63 13.04 -39.46
C SER A 788 26.73 12.12 -38.26
N LEU A 789 27.68 11.20 -38.28
CA LEU A 789 28.04 10.43 -37.07
C LEU A 789 28.55 11.36 -36.00
N CYS A 790 28.24 11.06 -34.77
CA CYS A 790 28.52 11.96 -33.68
C CYS A 790 28.86 11.20 -32.40
N CYS A 791 29.59 11.82 -31.65
CA CYS A 791 29.70 12.05 -30.26
C CYS A 791 30.43 10.91 -29.55
N ALA A 792 31.45 10.34 -30.16
CA ALA A 792 32.36 9.43 -29.46
C ALA A 792 33.02 10.16 -28.29
N ASN A 793 32.94 9.54 -27.12
CA ASN A 793 33.58 9.99 -25.89
C ASN A 793 34.24 8.77 -25.22
N THR A 794 34.91 8.95 -24.09
CA THR A 794 35.35 7.82 -23.26
C THR A 794 34.12 7.17 -22.61
N GLU A 795 33.79 5.95 -23.00
CA GLU A 795 32.68 5.19 -22.42
C GLU A 795 32.88 5.03 -20.90
N GLY A 796 31.81 5.29 -20.15
CA GLY A 796 31.83 5.23 -18.68
C GLY A 796 32.42 6.49 -18.00
N ALA A 797 32.85 7.51 -18.74
CA ALA A 797 33.21 8.80 -18.13
C ALA A 797 31.94 9.49 -17.57
N PRO A 798 31.98 10.10 -16.39
CA PRO A 798 30.83 10.75 -15.80
C PRO A 798 30.43 12.02 -16.56
N VAL A 799 29.14 12.23 -16.77
CA VAL A 799 28.56 13.47 -17.30
C VAL A 799 28.52 14.49 -16.16
N ASN A 800 29.26 15.58 -16.32
CA ASN A 800 29.36 16.67 -15.33
C ASN A 800 29.70 18.01 -16.02
N ALA A 801 29.81 19.08 -15.25
CA ALA A 801 30.08 20.42 -15.79
C ALA A 801 31.42 20.52 -16.55
N GLN A 802 32.44 19.70 -16.19
CA GLN A 802 33.72 19.63 -16.88
C GLN A 802 33.71 18.73 -18.11
N ASN A 803 32.77 17.78 -18.17
CA ASN A 803 32.52 16.88 -19.29
C ASN A 803 31.01 16.79 -19.53
N PRO A 804 30.39 17.84 -20.14
CA PRO A 804 28.94 17.87 -20.34
C PRO A 804 28.51 16.93 -21.48
N ALA A 805 27.27 16.48 -21.43
CA ALA A 805 26.67 15.74 -22.53
C ALA A 805 26.57 16.61 -23.80
N ILE A 806 26.47 15.97 -24.95
CA ILE A 806 26.38 16.60 -26.26
C ILE A 806 25.08 16.14 -26.95
N PRO A 807 24.34 17.03 -27.68
CA PRO A 807 23.17 16.61 -28.45
C PRO A 807 23.47 15.46 -29.42
N GLY A 808 22.61 14.42 -29.44
CA GLY A 808 22.81 13.21 -30.25
C GLY A 808 23.72 12.16 -29.65
N GLU A 809 24.28 12.39 -28.47
CA GLU A 809 25.15 11.45 -27.76
C GLU A 809 24.36 10.30 -27.15
N THR A 810 25.02 9.15 -27.00
CA THR A 810 24.54 8.04 -26.22
C THR A 810 24.94 8.17 -24.75
N LEU A 811 23.98 8.04 -23.84
CA LEU A 811 24.19 8.09 -22.39
C LEU A 811 23.82 6.77 -21.74
N ILE A 812 24.53 6.46 -20.66
CA ILE A 812 24.23 5.34 -19.75
C ILE A 812 23.61 5.92 -18.48
N VAL A 813 22.38 5.49 -18.19
CA VAL A 813 21.60 5.87 -17.00
C VAL A 813 21.47 4.64 -16.11
N TYR A 814 21.86 4.75 -14.86
CA TYR A 814 21.59 3.70 -13.88
C TYR A 814 20.31 4.01 -13.11
N ALA A 815 19.45 2.97 -13.02
CA ALA A 815 18.14 3.05 -12.41
C ALA A 815 17.86 1.82 -11.55
N THR A 816 16.82 1.91 -10.72
CA THR A 816 16.24 0.79 -10.00
C THR A 816 14.72 0.84 -10.09
N GLY A 817 14.02 -0.25 -9.74
CA GLY A 817 12.56 -0.25 -9.71
C GLY A 817 11.88 -0.50 -11.06
N LEU A 818 12.60 -1.01 -12.07
CA LEU A 818 11.99 -1.32 -13.38
C LEU A 818 11.21 -2.66 -13.40
N GLY A 819 11.13 -3.37 -12.28
CA GLY A 819 10.32 -4.58 -12.13
C GLY A 819 10.94 -5.83 -12.74
N LYS A 820 10.12 -6.81 -13.12
CA LYS A 820 10.57 -8.08 -13.72
C LYS A 820 11.21 -7.86 -15.08
N ILE A 821 12.01 -8.87 -15.48
CA ILE A 821 12.66 -8.90 -16.78
C ILE A 821 12.12 -10.04 -17.66
N LYS A 822 12.30 -9.92 -18.95
CA LYS A 822 12.07 -10.96 -19.97
C LYS A 822 13.36 -11.20 -20.76
N PRO A 823 13.56 -12.36 -21.42
CA PRO A 823 12.63 -13.49 -21.40
C PRO A 823 12.55 -14.19 -20.03
N GLU A 824 11.57 -15.08 -19.86
CA GLU A 824 11.33 -15.79 -18.59
C GLU A 824 12.56 -16.58 -18.11
N GLU A 825 13.37 -17.08 -19.02
CA GLU A 825 14.63 -17.78 -18.73
C GLU A 825 15.64 -16.86 -18.05
N ALA A 826 15.71 -15.59 -18.44
CA ALA A 826 16.54 -14.58 -17.77
C ALA A 826 15.99 -14.26 -16.37
N GLN A 827 14.67 -14.11 -16.24
CA GLN A 827 14.02 -13.89 -14.94
C GLN A 827 14.25 -15.04 -13.96
N LYS A 828 14.27 -16.29 -14.42
CA LYS A 828 14.56 -17.49 -13.60
C LYS A 828 15.97 -17.49 -12.99
N LEU A 829 16.90 -16.68 -13.52
CA LEU A 829 18.26 -16.54 -12.99
C LEU A 829 18.39 -15.41 -11.96
N VAL A 830 17.38 -14.58 -11.82
CA VAL A 830 17.37 -13.51 -10.84
C VAL A 830 17.20 -14.08 -9.43
N ARG A 831 18.02 -13.61 -8.48
CA ARG A 831 17.99 -14.01 -7.08
C ARG A 831 18.08 -12.79 -6.17
N THR A 832 17.27 -12.76 -5.13
CA THR A 832 17.32 -11.69 -4.11
C THR A 832 18.67 -11.67 -3.40
N GLY A 833 19.34 -10.52 -3.44
CA GLY A 833 20.65 -10.30 -2.79
C GLY A 833 21.85 -10.86 -3.52
N GLN A 834 21.70 -11.34 -4.74
CA GLN A 834 22.80 -11.85 -5.55
C GLN A 834 23.00 -11.00 -6.80
N VAL A 835 24.25 -10.90 -7.25
CA VAL A 835 24.55 -10.27 -8.54
C VAL A 835 23.83 -11.03 -9.64
N TYR A 836 23.27 -10.30 -10.60
CA TYR A 836 22.68 -10.91 -11.77
C TYR A 836 23.77 -11.44 -12.69
N ASN A 837 23.82 -12.74 -12.90
CA ASN A 837 24.77 -13.44 -13.78
C ASN A 837 24.11 -14.04 -15.02
N GLY A 838 22.91 -13.61 -15.35
CA GLY A 838 22.17 -14.03 -16.53
C GLY A 838 22.62 -13.29 -17.80
N PRO A 839 21.95 -13.58 -18.93
CA PRO A 839 22.28 -12.98 -20.23
C PRO A 839 22.11 -11.45 -20.22
N ALA A 840 22.96 -10.77 -20.98
CA ALA A 840 22.97 -9.32 -21.11
C ALA A 840 21.85 -8.78 -22.05
N ASP A 841 21.24 -9.65 -22.84
CA ASP A 841 20.13 -9.37 -23.76
C ASP A 841 18.74 -9.46 -23.11
N ASN A 842 18.68 -9.35 -21.76
CA ASN A 842 17.43 -9.22 -21.03
C ASN A 842 16.87 -7.79 -21.14
N GLU A 843 15.56 -7.66 -20.98
CA GLU A 843 14.89 -6.35 -20.92
C GLU A 843 13.75 -6.36 -19.87
N PRO A 844 13.36 -5.21 -19.28
CA PRO A 844 12.18 -5.13 -18.42
C PRO A 844 10.91 -5.61 -19.15
N GLU A 845 9.95 -6.19 -18.41
CA GLU A 845 8.67 -6.66 -18.99
C GLU A 845 7.97 -5.50 -19.72
N GLU A 846 7.93 -4.31 -19.11
CA GLU A 846 7.34 -3.12 -19.67
C GLU A 846 8.38 -2.25 -20.38
N PHE A 847 7.97 -1.68 -21.50
CA PHE A 847 8.81 -0.80 -22.30
C PHE A 847 9.27 0.44 -21.53
N VAL A 848 10.54 0.78 -21.66
CA VAL A 848 11.15 1.99 -21.06
C VAL A 848 11.24 3.09 -22.12
N SER A 849 10.64 4.25 -21.83
CA SER A 849 10.77 5.48 -22.60
C SER A 849 11.59 6.53 -21.83
N SER A 850 12.03 7.59 -22.51
CA SER A 850 12.80 8.69 -21.88
C SER A 850 12.48 10.04 -22.49
N LEU A 851 12.53 11.07 -21.64
CA LEU A 851 12.52 12.48 -22.05
C LEU A 851 13.79 13.16 -21.55
N ALA A 852 14.43 13.95 -22.44
CA ALA A 852 15.56 14.79 -22.12
C ALA A 852 15.34 16.20 -22.71
N GLY A 853 15.37 17.22 -21.85
CA GLY A 853 15.10 18.60 -22.27
C GLY A 853 13.71 18.78 -22.90
N ALA A 854 12.69 18.08 -22.36
CA ALA A 854 11.32 18.02 -22.86
C ALA A 854 11.14 17.41 -24.26
N LYS A 855 12.18 16.78 -24.82
CA LYS A 855 12.13 16.03 -26.08
C LYS A 855 12.32 14.55 -25.82
N THR A 856 11.75 13.71 -26.68
CA THR A 856 11.96 12.27 -26.61
C THR A 856 13.44 11.93 -26.81
N ALA A 857 14.05 11.24 -25.85
CA ALA A 857 15.33 10.58 -26.01
C ALA A 857 15.08 9.11 -26.42
N ASN A 858 15.88 8.62 -27.37
CA ASN A 858 15.69 7.28 -27.91
C ASN A 858 16.32 6.24 -26.99
N VAL A 859 15.53 5.44 -26.29
CA VAL A 859 16.06 4.32 -25.49
C VAL A 859 16.52 3.21 -26.44
N LEU A 860 17.83 2.97 -26.50
CA LEU A 860 18.43 1.95 -27.34
C LEU A 860 18.22 0.56 -26.73
N PHE A 861 18.39 0.44 -25.43
CA PHE A 861 18.00 -0.72 -24.62
C PHE A 861 17.90 -0.34 -23.13
N ALA A 862 17.15 -1.14 -22.40
CA ALA A 862 17.12 -1.17 -20.94
C ALA A 862 17.27 -2.61 -20.48
N ARG A 863 18.07 -2.87 -19.44
CA ARG A 863 18.31 -4.23 -18.96
C ARG A 863 18.66 -4.26 -17.48
N LEU A 864 18.39 -5.36 -16.82
CA LEU A 864 18.99 -5.66 -15.52
C LEU A 864 20.48 -5.92 -15.76
N LYS A 865 21.34 -5.10 -15.11
CA LYS A 865 22.77 -5.09 -15.42
C LYS A 865 23.47 -6.34 -14.87
N PRO A 866 24.13 -7.16 -15.73
CA PRO A 866 24.98 -8.24 -15.26
C PRO A 866 26.09 -7.75 -14.34
N GLY A 867 26.39 -8.53 -13.29
CA GLY A 867 27.38 -8.18 -12.29
C GLY A 867 26.91 -7.17 -11.23
N MET A 868 25.61 -6.77 -11.25
CA MET A 868 25.03 -5.87 -10.25
C MET A 868 23.78 -6.44 -9.59
N ILE A 869 23.39 -5.88 -8.46
CA ILE A 869 22.23 -6.31 -7.65
C ILE A 869 21.15 -5.24 -7.75
N GLY A 870 19.99 -5.55 -8.36
CA GLY A 870 18.83 -4.66 -8.45
C GLY A 870 19.04 -3.36 -9.24
N ILE A 871 20.13 -3.28 -10.02
CA ILE A 871 20.47 -2.12 -10.84
C ILE A 871 20.16 -2.40 -12.30
N TYR A 872 19.44 -1.48 -12.90
CA TYR A 872 19.15 -1.45 -14.33
C TYR A 872 20.06 -0.46 -15.03
N GLU A 873 20.47 -0.83 -16.23
CA GLU A 873 21.21 0.02 -17.16
C GLU A 873 20.26 0.40 -18.29
N VAL A 874 20.00 1.69 -18.43
CA VAL A 874 19.21 2.27 -19.52
C VAL A 874 20.15 3.05 -20.41
N VAL A 875 20.29 2.62 -21.64
CA VAL A 875 21.12 3.29 -22.63
C VAL A 875 20.23 4.06 -23.60
N LEU A 876 20.42 5.35 -23.67
CA LEU A 876 19.60 6.24 -24.48
C LEU A 876 20.43 7.18 -25.35
N GLU A 877 19.88 7.57 -26.47
CA GLU A 877 20.44 8.54 -27.40
C GLU A 877 19.68 9.86 -27.27
N LEU A 878 20.42 10.94 -26.99
CA LEU A 878 19.84 12.28 -26.89
C LEU A 878 19.36 12.80 -28.25
N ASN A 879 18.35 13.63 -28.24
CA ASN A 879 17.92 14.32 -29.44
C ASN A 879 19.02 15.30 -29.94
N SER A 880 19.25 15.35 -31.26
CA SER A 880 20.36 16.08 -31.89
C SER A 880 20.17 17.60 -31.97
N ASP A 881 18.96 18.10 -31.68
CA ASP A 881 18.61 19.51 -31.73
C ASP A 881 18.35 20.14 -30.35
N LEU A 882 18.90 19.53 -29.30
CA LEU A 882 18.84 20.07 -27.95
C LEU A 882 19.74 21.33 -27.86
N PRO A 883 19.24 22.44 -27.28
CA PRO A 883 20.06 23.62 -27.01
C PRO A 883 20.97 23.39 -25.79
N THR A 884 22.03 24.17 -25.69
CA THR A 884 22.88 24.22 -24.49
C THR A 884 22.05 24.48 -23.23
N ASN A 885 22.22 23.64 -22.20
CA ASN A 885 21.52 23.77 -20.93
C ASN A 885 22.32 23.10 -19.82
N ASP A 886 22.82 23.88 -18.86
CA ASP A 886 23.62 23.36 -17.74
C ASP A 886 22.82 22.49 -16.75
N THR A 887 21.49 22.54 -16.79
CA THR A 887 20.57 21.81 -15.92
C THR A 887 19.46 21.13 -16.73
N MET A 888 19.80 20.54 -17.87
CA MET A 888 18.84 19.82 -18.70
C MET A 888 18.20 18.69 -17.92
N GLN A 889 16.88 18.65 -17.86
CA GLN A 889 16.12 17.63 -17.16
C GLN A 889 16.05 16.34 -17.97
N LEU A 890 16.18 15.21 -17.28
CA LEU A 890 16.06 13.87 -17.83
C LEU A 890 15.17 13.00 -16.93
N THR A 891 14.30 12.22 -17.58
CA THR A 891 13.44 11.22 -16.94
C THR A 891 13.38 9.96 -17.76
N ILE A 892 13.07 8.83 -17.11
CA ILE A 892 12.62 7.59 -17.75
C ILE A 892 11.21 7.28 -17.30
N ALA A 893 10.46 6.55 -18.13
CA ALA A 893 9.09 6.15 -17.79
C ALA A 893 8.79 4.72 -18.27
N GLN A 894 7.94 4.03 -17.53
CA GLN A 894 7.36 2.72 -17.89
C GLN A 894 5.86 2.79 -17.67
N SER A 895 5.07 2.47 -18.70
CA SER A 895 3.61 2.62 -18.66
C SER A 895 3.22 4.03 -18.19
N PHE A 896 2.57 4.17 -17.03
CA PHE A 896 2.17 5.45 -16.45
C PHE A 896 3.10 5.92 -15.31
N GLN A 897 4.17 5.18 -15.02
CA GLN A 897 5.11 5.52 -13.94
C GLN A 897 6.32 6.25 -14.53
N VAL A 898 6.55 7.47 -14.06
CA VAL A 898 7.70 8.31 -14.44
C VAL A 898 8.71 8.34 -13.30
N SER A 899 10.01 8.27 -13.60
CA SER A 899 11.06 8.38 -12.59
C SER A 899 11.11 9.78 -11.96
N ASN A 900 11.91 9.92 -10.88
CA ASN A 900 12.37 11.23 -10.44
C ASN A 900 13.03 12.00 -11.60
N ILE A 901 12.91 13.33 -11.59
CA ILE A 901 13.60 14.22 -12.51
C ILE A 901 15.05 14.35 -12.03
N VAL A 902 15.99 14.10 -12.94
CA VAL A 902 17.41 14.40 -12.70
C VAL A 902 17.90 15.45 -13.69
N THR A 903 18.97 16.15 -13.33
CA THR A 903 19.59 17.13 -14.23
C THR A 903 20.93 16.65 -14.73
N ILE A 904 21.27 17.02 -15.97
CA ILE A 904 22.60 16.85 -16.55
C ILE A 904 23.00 18.12 -17.28
N PRO A 905 24.29 18.50 -17.25
CA PRO A 905 24.79 19.57 -18.12
C PRO A 905 24.88 19.08 -19.56
N LEU A 906 24.38 19.89 -20.47
CA LEU A 906 24.42 19.65 -21.92
C LEU A 906 25.02 20.86 -22.60
N LYS A 907 26.00 20.65 -23.50
CA LYS A 907 26.62 21.66 -24.31
C LYS A 907 26.45 21.34 -25.80
N ASN A 908 25.76 22.22 -26.51
CA ASN A 908 25.63 22.09 -27.93
C ASN A 908 26.84 22.81 -28.62
N PRO A 909 27.67 22.07 -29.37
CA PRO A 909 28.81 22.68 -30.04
C PRO A 909 28.44 23.74 -31.11
N LYS A 910 27.15 23.81 -31.47
CA LYS A 910 26.64 24.80 -32.45
C LYS A 910 26.23 26.14 -31.82
N ASP A 911 26.05 26.15 -30.49
CA ASP A 911 25.78 27.36 -29.71
C ASP A 911 27.11 27.99 -29.24
#